data_665e6e60b3c617ebfd58c59fbbb95bfd
#
_entry.id   665e6e60b3c617ebfd58c59fbbb95bfd
#
_cell.length_a   1.000
_cell.length_b   1.000
_cell.length_c   1.000
_cell.angle_alpha   90.00
_cell.angle_beta   90.00
_cell.angle_gamma   90.00
#
_symmetry.space_group_name_H-M   'P 1'
#
loop_
_entity.id
_entity.type
_entity.pdbx_description
1 polymer ?
#
loop_
_entity_poly.entity_id
_entity_poly.type
_entity_poly.pdbx_seq_one_letter_code
_entity_poly.pdbx_strand_id
1 'polypeptide(L)'
;MKNKLKIRGARQHNLKDIAVDIEKNKLVVITGPSGSGKSSLAFDTIYAEGQRRYVESLSAYARQFLDLMEKPDVDTIEGLSPAISIEQKTGSRNPRSTVGTITEIHDYLRLLYASIGQPHCWECSRPITRQSPEQIVEQILKSHKGEKAYILSPVVQGRKGEHKTVLEELKKKGFLRARIDKEIVSIRKIPSLEKNKNHNIDVLVDRVLVEKDIKSRLLESVELALSMGNGICIININSKEDYLFSEHFACAYHPYVMMTDLTPRMFSFNSPYGACQQCDGLGYITEIDPNLVVPDTKKSLIQEAIKPIGSQPKGFHGSKLRALAREFDLSFSKPWNKLSKEIRTILLYGLSGKKINVDYNSSNFSGTYKGKWEGIIPELQRRYKQTQSFGIRRWIESFMSTRVCDGCKGKRLKDSSLNVRVGSINIGDVCSKNISDTLEFFEKLELTKSQNEIAGGILNETKKRLSFLINVGLNYLTLDRASRTLSGGEAQRIRLASQVGSQLTGVLYVLDEPSIGLHPRDNDRLLDTLKSLKEIGNTVIVVEHDLDTIESADQIIDMGPKAGFHGGEVVFSGKLEQITKHKKSLTGKYLSGEKFISLPNYRTTTFDHFSIIGASGNNLKNVDVSFPYERLIAITGVSGSGKSSLINQTLYPALSNMVNFGVKDMLPFKNLVRTDKIERVINVDQKPIGKTPRSNPATYTGIFTHIRDLFAQTREAKIRGYKIGRFSFNVKGGRCESCQGAGIIKIEMNFLPDVYVSCDDCNGKRYNKETLQIEYKNKNIDDILNMSVEDARVFFKNIQPIKKRLDTLHDVGLGYIKLGQQATTLSGGEAQRIKLSTELSKTSTKNTVYFLDEPTTGLHVDDIQMLLSVLQKLVDQGNTIIVIEHNLDVVKCADWVIDLGPEGGEGGGTVVAQGTVEELSRNKSSITGKFLKKVLK
;
A
#
# COMPACT_ATOMS: atom_id res chain seq x y z
N MET A 1 1.79 -40.87 21.05
CA MET A 1 2.95 -40.32 20.27
C MET A 1 2.59 -39.42 19.08
N LYS A 2 1.33 -39.35 18.64
CA LYS A 2 0.92 -38.55 17.45
C LYS A 2 0.64 -37.05 17.68
N ASN A 3 0.74 -36.54 18.91
CA ASN A 3 0.23 -35.21 19.26
C ASN A 3 1.32 -34.12 19.47
N LYS A 4 2.56 -34.37 19.07
CA LYS A 4 3.67 -33.41 19.20
C LYS A 4 4.46 -33.27 17.90
N LEU A 5 4.86 -32.06 17.61
CA LEU A 5 5.92 -31.75 16.66
C LEU A 5 7.25 -31.80 17.39
N LYS A 6 8.15 -32.72 16.99
CA LYS A 6 9.46 -32.90 17.62
C LYS A 6 10.56 -32.41 16.72
N ILE A 7 11.36 -31.48 17.21
CA ILE A 7 12.50 -30.89 16.51
C ILE A 7 13.77 -31.33 17.23
N ARG A 8 14.77 -31.81 16.50
CA ARG A 8 16.06 -32.25 17.03
C ARG A 8 17.20 -31.76 16.16
N GLY A 9 18.24 -31.25 16.80
CA GLY A 9 19.42 -30.79 16.11
C GLY A 9 19.26 -29.58 15.23
N ALA A 10 18.45 -28.57 15.62
CA ALA A 10 18.30 -27.38 14.84
C ALA A 10 19.48 -26.40 15.06
N ARG A 11 20.18 -26.07 13.95
CA ARG A 11 21.41 -25.26 13.94
C ARG A 11 21.33 -24.07 12.98
N GLN A 12 20.11 -23.76 12.48
CA GLN A 12 19.91 -22.67 11.53
C GLN A 12 20.31 -21.30 12.13
N HIS A 13 21.14 -20.53 11.42
CA HIS A 13 21.66 -19.22 11.82
C HIS A 13 22.40 -19.24 13.18
N ASN A 14 21.78 -18.72 14.24
CA ASN A 14 22.38 -18.66 15.58
C ASN A 14 21.89 -19.76 16.52
N LEU A 15 21.05 -20.70 16.06
CA LEU A 15 20.56 -21.79 16.89
C LEU A 15 21.69 -22.75 17.25
N LYS A 16 21.73 -23.17 18.53
CA LYS A 16 22.80 -24.00 19.11
C LYS A 16 22.35 -25.43 19.32
N ASP A 17 22.16 -26.17 18.24
CA ASP A 17 21.81 -27.60 18.27
C ASP A 17 20.60 -27.91 19.19
N ILE A 18 19.54 -27.13 19.01
CA ILE A 18 18.40 -27.15 19.91
C ILE A 18 17.47 -28.35 19.66
N ALA A 19 16.88 -28.81 20.75
CA ALA A 19 15.82 -29.81 20.76
C ALA A 19 14.58 -29.24 21.46
N VAL A 20 13.44 -29.30 20.79
CA VAL A 20 12.16 -28.80 21.36
C VAL A 20 10.98 -29.63 20.90
N ASP A 21 10.04 -29.85 21.82
CA ASP A 21 8.75 -30.50 21.57
C ASP A 21 7.62 -29.45 21.59
N ILE A 22 6.84 -29.37 20.54
CA ILE A 22 5.70 -28.47 20.38
C ILE A 22 4.40 -29.26 20.38
N GLU A 23 3.45 -28.90 21.22
CA GLU A 23 2.13 -29.54 21.28
C GLU A 23 1.28 -29.16 20.08
N LYS A 24 0.66 -30.16 19.43
CA LYS A 24 -0.27 -29.90 18.31
C LYS A 24 -1.64 -29.43 18.81
N ASN A 25 -2.37 -28.73 17.94
CA ASN A 25 -3.69 -28.16 18.21
C ASN A 25 -3.68 -27.23 19.44
N LYS A 26 -2.59 -26.46 19.58
CA LYS A 26 -2.35 -25.53 20.67
C LYS A 26 -1.91 -24.16 20.13
N LEU A 27 -2.13 -23.15 20.93
CA LEU A 27 -1.52 -21.82 20.76
C LEU A 27 -0.16 -21.84 21.44
N VAL A 28 0.91 -21.80 20.65
CA VAL A 28 2.29 -21.86 21.12
C VAL A 28 2.95 -20.51 20.85
N VAL A 29 3.48 -19.88 21.88
CA VAL A 29 4.19 -18.60 21.75
C VAL A 29 5.69 -18.82 21.89
N ILE A 30 6.44 -18.35 20.89
CA ILE A 30 7.91 -18.29 20.91
C ILE A 30 8.32 -16.88 21.26
N THR A 31 8.95 -16.67 22.41
CA THR A 31 9.34 -15.37 22.94
C THR A 31 10.83 -15.30 23.29
N GLY A 32 11.31 -14.18 23.79
CA GLY A 32 12.69 -13.92 24.20
C GLY A 32 13.28 -12.63 23.62
N PRO A 33 14.49 -12.22 24.00
CA PRO A 33 15.15 -11.01 23.53
C PRO A 33 15.23 -10.89 22.00
N SER A 34 15.31 -9.67 21.47
CA SER A 34 15.50 -9.45 20.02
C SER A 34 16.82 -10.09 19.58
N GLY A 35 16.79 -10.84 18.46
CA GLY A 35 17.98 -11.57 17.97
C GLY A 35 18.31 -12.87 18.72
N SER A 36 17.44 -13.39 19.59
CA SER A 36 17.64 -14.65 20.32
C SER A 36 17.45 -15.92 19.49
N GLY A 37 17.00 -15.83 18.24
CA GLY A 37 16.78 -16.98 17.36
C GLY A 37 15.32 -17.41 17.19
N LYS A 38 14.34 -16.61 17.67
CA LYS A 38 12.91 -16.90 17.53
C LYS A 38 12.46 -17.13 16.10
N SER A 39 12.76 -16.17 15.21
CA SER A 39 12.40 -16.27 13.79
C SER A 39 13.17 -17.37 13.09
N SER A 40 14.44 -17.65 13.48
CA SER A 40 15.23 -18.76 12.96
C SER A 40 14.59 -20.11 13.29
N LEU A 41 14.00 -20.27 14.49
CA LEU A 41 13.27 -21.48 14.84
C LEU A 41 11.91 -21.56 14.12
N ALA A 42 11.10 -20.49 14.19
CA ALA A 42 9.72 -20.50 13.70
C ALA A 42 9.64 -20.52 12.17
N PHE A 43 10.38 -19.62 11.49
CA PHE A 43 10.29 -19.43 10.04
C PHE A 43 11.37 -20.18 9.28
N ASP A 44 12.66 -19.98 9.63
CA ASP A 44 13.76 -20.54 8.86
C ASP A 44 13.99 -22.03 9.14
N THR A 45 13.36 -22.62 10.17
CA THR A 45 13.42 -24.05 10.49
C THR A 45 12.07 -24.74 10.32
N ILE A 46 11.07 -24.41 11.13
CA ILE A 46 9.78 -25.14 11.18
C ILE A 46 8.98 -24.89 9.90
N TYR A 47 8.75 -23.63 9.57
CA TYR A 47 7.96 -23.26 8.38
C TYR A 47 8.68 -23.67 7.10
N ALA A 48 9.97 -23.39 6.98
CA ALA A 48 10.78 -23.70 5.80
C ALA A 48 10.74 -25.21 5.49
N GLU A 49 10.90 -26.08 6.48
CA GLU A 49 10.81 -27.52 6.28
C GLU A 49 9.39 -28.00 5.97
N GLY A 50 8.37 -27.37 6.59
CA GLY A 50 6.96 -27.63 6.28
C GLY A 50 6.59 -27.31 4.85
N GLN A 51 7.02 -26.17 4.37
CA GLN A 51 6.80 -25.73 2.98
C GLN A 51 7.59 -26.61 2.00
N ARG A 52 8.85 -26.91 2.31
CA ARG A 52 9.70 -27.76 1.48
C ARG A 52 9.05 -29.13 1.25
N ARG A 53 8.61 -29.81 2.32
CA ARG A 53 7.92 -31.11 2.22
C ARG A 53 6.61 -31.04 1.46
N TYR A 54 5.84 -29.95 1.64
CA TYR A 54 4.61 -29.74 0.90
C TYR A 54 4.89 -29.59 -0.60
N VAL A 55 5.84 -28.75 -0.99
CA VAL A 55 6.23 -28.52 -2.39
C VAL A 55 6.79 -29.81 -3.01
N GLU A 56 7.58 -30.61 -2.27
CA GLU A 56 8.11 -31.89 -2.74
C GLU A 56 7.00 -32.93 -2.99
N SER A 57 5.87 -32.84 -2.29
CA SER A 57 4.72 -33.73 -2.51
C SER A 57 3.92 -33.40 -3.77
N LEU A 58 4.13 -32.23 -4.37
CA LEU A 58 3.45 -31.80 -5.59
C LEU A 58 4.03 -32.41 -6.85
N SER A 59 3.29 -32.39 -7.94
CA SER A 59 3.75 -32.87 -9.26
C SER A 59 4.98 -32.09 -9.74
N ALA A 60 5.82 -32.71 -10.58
CA ALA A 60 7.02 -32.08 -11.15
C ALA A 60 6.68 -30.77 -11.90
N TYR A 61 5.51 -30.69 -12.53
CA TYR A 61 5.04 -29.49 -13.20
C TYR A 61 4.72 -28.36 -12.19
N ALA A 62 4.01 -28.66 -11.12
CA ALA A 62 3.66 -27.66 -10.09
C ALA A 62 4.91 -27.14 -9.37
N ARG A 63 5.92 -28.00 -9.14
CA ARG A 63 7.21 -27.61 -8.53
C ARG A 63 7.99 -26.57 -9.33
N GLN A 64 7.83 -26.51 -10.66
CA GLN A 64 8.50 -25.50 -11.49
C GLN A 64 7.99 -24.06 -11.25
N PHE A 65 6.81 -23.91 -10.65
CA PHE A 65 6.18 -22.62 -10.37
C PHE A 65 6.26 -22.19 -8.91
N LEU A 66 6.84 -23.03 -8.04
CA LEU A 66 6.94 -22.77 -6.60
C LEU A 66 8.39 -22.69 -6.18
N ASP A 67 8.73 -21.69 -5.36
CA ASP A 67 10.07 -21.56 -4.79
C ASP A 67 10.34 -22.74 -3.86
N LEU A 68 11.38 -23.50 -4.18
CA LEU A 68 11.95 -24.49 -3.27
C LEU A 68 12.74 -23.76 -2.20
N MET A 69 12.25 -23.81 -0.96
CA MET A 69 13.06 -23.34 0.17
C MET A 69 14.28 -24.24 0.36
N GLU A 70 15.41 -23.64 0.69
CA GLU A 70 16.61 -24.38 1.07
C GLU A 70 16.29 -25.30 2.25
N LYS A 71 16.90 -26.49 2.28
CA LYS A 71 16.76 -27.41 3.41
C LYS A 71 17.36 -26.74 4.65
N PRO A 72 16.59 -26.54 5.73
CA PRO A 72 17.13 -25.99 6.96
C PRO A 72 18.17 -26.93 7.60
N ASP A 73 19.12 -26.35 8.32
CA ASP A 73 20.11 -27.11 9.10
C ASP A 73 19.47 -27.67 10.37
N VAL A 74 18.88 -28.85 10.22
CA VAL A 74 18.17 -29.59 11.28
C VAL A 74 18.32 -31.09 11.04
N ASP A 75 18.55 -31.86 12.11
CA ASP A 75 18.69 -33.31 11.98
C ASP A 75 17.35 -33.94 11.63
N THR A 76 16.33 -33.73 12.46
CA THR A 76 14.98 -34.26 12.21
C THR A 76 13.86 -33.35 12.70
N ILE A 77 12.76 -33.33 11.92
CA ILE A 77 11.46 -32.75 12.34
C ILE A 77 10.39 -33.80 12.11
N GLU A 78 9.82 -34.33 13.21
CA GLU A 78 8.75 -35.31 13.18
C GLU A 78 7.39 -34.66 13.47
N GLY A 79 6.35 -35.19 12.84
CA GLY A 79 4.95 -34.77 13.11
C GLY A 79 4.56 -33.43 12.44
N LEU A 80 5.30 -32.95 11.45
CA LEU A 80 5.02 -31.70 10.75
C LEU A 80 3.72 -31.80 9.94
N SER A 81 2.89 -30.78 10.05
CA SER A 81 1.67 -30.57 9.25
C SER A 81 1.97 -29.59 8.10
N PRO A 82 1.12 -29.50 7.05
CA PRO A 82 1.24 -28.42 6.07
C PRO A 82 1.31 -27.07 6.77
N ALA A 83 2.29 -26.24 6.41
CA ALA A 83 2.58 -24.99 7.12
C ALA A 83 2.19 -23.77 6.29
N ILE A 84 1.58 -22.77 6.94
CA ILE A 84 1.23 -21.48 6.38
C ILE A 84 1.91 -20.38 7.22
N SER A 85 2.65 -19.50 6.55
CA SER A 85 3.32 -18.34 7.18
C SER A 85 2.53 -17.07 6.97
N ILE A 86 2.40 -16.26 8.03
CA ILE A 86 1.78 -14.93 7.99
C ILE A 86 2.79 -13.92 8.52
N GLU A 87 3.69 -13.51 7.62
CA GLU A 87 4.76 -12.55 7.91
C GLU A 87 4.30 -11.09 7.75
N GLN A 88 5.04 -10.18 8.39
CA GLN A 88 4.80 -8.73 8.37
C GLN A 88 5.23 -8.05 7.04
N LYS A 89 5.61 -8.79 6.00
CA LYS A 89 6.04 -8.16 4.74
C LYS A 89 4.99 -7.21 4.19
N THR A 90 5.43 -6.03 3.77
CA THR A 90 4.60 -4.98 3.16
C THR A 90 3.73 -5.54 2.04
N GLY A 91 2.50 -5.04 1.95
CA GLY A 91 1.48 -5.48 0.99
C GLY A 91 1.95 -5.48 -0.47
N SER A 92 1.21 -6.15 -1.32
CA SER A 92 1.46 -6.26 -2.76
C SER A 92 1.80 -4.90 -3.38
N ARG A 93 2.88 -4.83 -4.15
CA ARG A 93 3.26 -3.63 -4.93
C ARG A 93 2.34 -3.39 -6.13
N ASN A 94 1.41 -4.28 -6.40
CA ASN A 94 0.47 -4.13 -7.50
C ASN A 94 -0.50 -2.96 -7.21
N PRO A 95 -0.52 -1.90 -8.04
CA PRO A 95 -1.36 -0.72 -7.81
C PRO A 95 -2.87 -1.01 -7.93
N ARG A 96 -3.25 -2.15 -8.50
CA ARG A 96 -4.65 -2.59 -8.61
C ARG A 96 -5.14 -3.42 -7.44
N SER A 97 -4.24 -3.92 -6.57
CA SER A 97 -4.65 -4.68 -5.38
C SER A 97 -5.34 -3.77 -4.36
N THR A 98 -6.49 -4.21 -3.87
CA THR A 98 -7.28 -3.54 -2.82
C THR A 98 -7.57 -4.52 -1.67
N VAL A 99 -8.05 -4.01 -0.53
CA VAL A 99 -8.53 -4.86 0.57
C VAL A 99 -9.55 -5.86 0.04
N GLY A 100 -10.56 -5.42 -0.72
CA GLY A 100 -11.59 -6.28 -1.28
C GLY A 100 -11.07 -7.39 -2.20
N THR A 101 -9.98 -7.14 -2.97
CA THR A 101 -9.40 -8.17 -3.84
C THR A 101 -8.51 -9.16 -3.10
N ILE A 102 -7.78 -8.72 -2.06
CA ILE A 102 -6.95 -9.61 -1.25
C ILE A 102 -7.81 -10.56 -0.39
N THR A 103 -8.94 -10.07 0.09
CA THR A 103 -9.90 -10.86 0.89
C THR A 103 -10.88 -11.66 0.04
N GLU A 104 -10.79 -11.56 -1.29
CA GLU A 104 -11.72 -12.16 -2.26
C GLU A 104 -13.17 -11.64 -2.14
N ILE A 105 -13.46 -10.72 -1.20
CA ILE A 105 -14.81 -10.14 -1.04
C ILE A 105 -15.28 -9.48 -2.34
N HIS A 106 -14.38 -8.82 -3.06
CA HIS A 106 -14.72 -8.19 -4.35
C HIS A 106 -15.17 -9.21 -5.40
N ASP A 107 -14.69 -10.44 -5.36
CA ASP A 107 -15.11 -11.49 -6.29
C ASP A 107 -16.54 -11.96 -5.98
N TYR A 108 -16.89 -12.09 -4.71
CA TYR A 108 -18.28 -12.33 -4.30
C TYR A 108 -19.21 -11.16 -4.65
N LEU A 109 -18.76 -9.91 -4.47
CA LEU A 109 -19.55 -8.74 -4.86
C LEU A 109 -19.80 -8.71 -6.37
N ARG A 110 -18.81 -9.04 -7.21
CA ARG A 110 -18.99 -9.14 -8.65
C ARG A 110 -20.05 -10.17 -9.04
N LEU A 111 -20.04 -11.34 -8.38
CA LEU A 111 -21.05 -12.38 -8.58
C LEU A 111 -22.43 -11.88 -8.12
N LEU A 112 -22.54 -11.25 -6.97
CA LEU A 112 -23.76 -10.71 -6.42
C LEU A 112 -24.42 -9.69 -7.37
N TYR A 113 -23.65 -8.70 -7.83
CA TYR A 113 -24.13 -7.65 -8.74
C TYR A 113 -24.48 -8.19 -10.13
N ALA A 114 -23.79 -9.22 -10.60
CA ALA A 114 -24.13 -9.89 -11.85
C ALA A 114 -25.43 -10.73 -11.75
N SER A 115 -25.70 -11.32 -10.57
CA SER A 115 -26.83 -12.25 -10.38
C SER A 115 -28.15 -11.55 -10.05
N ILE A 116 -28.14 -10.56 -9.15
CA ILE A 116 -29.36 -9.89 -8.67
C ILE A 116 -29.34 -8.37 -8.85
N GLY A 117 -28.31 -7.83 -9.48
CA GLY A 117 -28.18 -6.39 -9.70
C GLY A 117 -29.27 -5.84 -10.64
N GLN A 118 -29.86 -4.70 -10.29
CA GLN A 118 -30.83 -3.99 -11.11
C GLN A 118 -30.13 -2.86 -11.88
N PRO A 119 -30.04 -2.93 -13.21
CA PRO A 119 -29.52 -1.84 -14.04
C PRO A 119 -30.38 -0.58 -13.96
N HIS A 120 -29.72 0.58 -14.00
CA HIS A 120 -30.36 1.89 -14.06
C HIS A 120 -29.76 2.70 -15.20
N CYS A 121 -30.57 3.57 -15.78
CA CYS A 121 -30.12 4.52 -16.82
C CYS A 121 -29.20 5.57 -16.19
N TRP A 122 -28.02 5.78 -16.75
CA TRP A 122 -27.06 6.79 -16.26
C TRP A 122 -27.48 8.24 -16.56
N GLU A 123 -28.47 8.45 -17.44
CA GLU A 123 -29.02 9.79 -17.73
C GLU A 123 -30.21 10.14 -16.83
N CYS A 124 -31.18 9.23 -16.66
CA CYS A 124 -32.41 9.51 -15.92
C CYS A 124 -32.56 8.71 -14.64
N SER A 125 -31.62 7.88 -14.28
CA SER A 125 -31.60 7.02 -13.05
C SER A 125 -32.79 6.05 -12.91
N ARG A 126 -33.61 5.86 -13.93
CA ARG A 126 -34.73 4.90 -13.90
C ARG A 126 -34.22 3.48 -14.04
N PRO A 127 -34.84 2.48 -13.40
CA PRO A 127 -34.50 1.09 -13.59
C PRO A 127 -34.71 0.67 -15.03
N ILE A 128 -33.77 -0.13 -15.54
CA ILE A 128 -33.81 -0.72 -16.88
C ILE A 128 -34.16 -2.20 -16.71
N THR A 129 -35.18 -2.66 -17.41
CA THR A 129 -35.64 -4.05 -17.39
C THR A 129 -35.57 -4.66 -18.78
N ARG A 130 -35.36 -5.96 -18.86
CA ARG A 130 -35.63 -6.73 -20.06
C ARG A 130 -37.11 -6.98 -20.18
N GLN A 131 -37.60 -7.00 -21.40
CA GLN A 131 -38.98 -7.35 -21.68
C GLN A 131 -39.00 -8.53 -22.64
N SER A 132 -39.72 -9.60 -22.28
CA SER A 132 -39.93 -10.68 -23.25
C SER A 132 -40.95 -10.23 -24.33
N PRO A 133 -40.95 -10.83 -25.51
CA PRO A 133 -41.92 -10.54 -26.56
C PRO A 133 -43.37 -10.57 -26.05
N GLU A 134 -43.71 -11.56 -25.21
CA GLU A 134 -45.04 -11.71 -24.61
C GLU A 134 -45.40 -10.54 -23.68
N GLN A 135 -44.45 -10.08 -22.86
CA GLN A 135 -44.64 -8.94 -21.97
C GLN A 135 -44.83 -7.63 -22.75
N ILE A 136 -44.07 -7.46 -23.85
CA ILE A 136 -44.24 -6.32 -24.76
C ILE A 136 -45.66 -6.31 -25.34
N VAL A 137 -46.11 -7.46 -25.85
CA VAL A 137 -47.42 -7.63 -26.44
C VAL A 137 -48.56 -7.36 -25.40
N GLU A 138 -48.44 -7.92 -24.19
CA GLU A 138 -49.40 -7.69 -23.12
C GLU A 138 -49.48 -6.21 -22.71
N GLN A 139 -48.33 -5.53 -22.63
CA GLN A 139 -48.29 -4.11 -22.33
C GLN A 139 -49.00 -3.28 -23.41
N ILE A 140 -48.76 -3.57 -24.68
CA ILE A 140 -49.39 -2.87 -25.81
C ILE A 140 -50.92 -3.08 -25.82
N LEU A 141 -51.36 -4.34 -25.68
CA LEU A 141 -52.78 -4.70 -25.66
C LEU A 141 -53.56 -4.02 -24.51
N LYS A 142 -52.84 -3.83 -23.38
CA LYS A 142 -53.44 -3.18 -22.18
C LYS A 142 -53.52 -1.66 -22.29
N SER A 143 -52.44 -1.03 -22.84
CA SER A 143 -52.24 0.42 -22.80
C SER A 143 -52.82 1.15 -24.02
N HIS A 144 -52.94 0.48 -25.21
CA HIS A 144 -53.23 1.12 -26.49
C HIS A 144 -54.38 0.48 -27.26
N LYS A 145 -55.37 -0.05 -26.54
CA LYS A 145 -56.53 -0.74 -27.14
C LYS A 145 -57.33 0.21 -28.06
N GLY A 146 -57.58 -0.24 -29.31
CA GLY A 146 -58.31 0.51 -30.32
C GLY A 146 -57.45 1.48 -31.16
N GLU A 147 -56.16 1.56 -30.88
CA GLU A 147 -55.25 2.45 -31.60
C GLU A 147 -54.45 1.75 -32.71
N LYS A 148 -53.97 2.53 -33.68
CA LYS A 148 -53.15 2.00 -34.76
C LYS A 148 -51.68 1.93 -34.32
N ALA A 149 -51.08 0.71 -34.36
CA ALA A 149 -49.70 0.46 -34.03
C ALA A 149 -48.88 0.09 -35.28
N TYR A 150 -47.72 0.74 -35.44
CA TYR A 150 -46.74 0.42 -36.47
C TYR A 150 -45.56 -0.23 -35.73
N ILE A 151 -45.26 -1.48 -36.09
CA ILE A 151 -44.16 -2.24 -35.51
C ILE A 151 -42.94 -2.02 -36.38
N LEU A 152 -41.93 -1.41 -35.82
CA LEU A 152 -40.70 -0.98 -36.48
C LEU A 152 -39.47 -1.66 -35.87
N SER A 153 -38.54 -2.04 -36.72
CA SER A 153 -37.24 -2.60 -36.35
C SER A 153 -36.09 -1.66 -36.70
N PRO A 154 -35.32 -1.14 -35.77
CA PRO A 154 -34.23 -0.21 -36.03
C PRO A 154 -33.01 -0.98 -36.59
N VAL A 155 -32.70 -0.81 -37.87
CA VAL A 155 -31.58 -1.48 -38.56
C VAL A 155 -30.34 -0.60 -38.65
N VAL A 156 -30.52 0.71 -38.81
CA VAL A 156 -29.44 1.69 -38.79
C VAL A 156 -29.80 2.82 -37.81
N GLN A 157 -28.92 3.11 -36.86
CA GLN A 157 -29.13 4.20 -35.90
C GLN A 157 -27.94 5.13 -35.91
N GLY A 158 -28.17 6.39 -36.30
CA GLY A 158 -27.20 7.48 -36.22
C GLY A 158 -25.90 7.26 -36.98
N ARG A 159 -25.88 6.49 -38.06
CA ARG A 159 -24.65 6.19 -38.81
C ARG A 159 -24.60 7.00 -40.09
N LYS A 160 -23.40 7.52 -40.40
CA LYS A 160 -23.14 8.17 -41.68
C LYS A 160 -23.05 7.14 -42.83
N GLY A 161 -23.59 7.48 -43.99
CA GLY A 161 -23.47 6.67 -45.17
C GLY A 161 -24.73 6.60 -46.03
N GLU A 162 -24.60 6.13 -47.25
CA GLU A 162 -25.74 5.90 -48.20
C GLU A 162 -26.54 4.64 -47.86
N HIS A 163 -26.06 3.74 -47.07
CA HIS A 163 -26.65 2.48 -46.58
C HIS A 163 -27.30 1.60 -47.66
N LYS A 164 -26.79 1.66 -48.92
CA LYS A 164 -27.34 0.93 -50.11
C LYS A 164 -27.43 -0.58 -49.86
N THR A 165 -26.37 -1.18 -49.31
CA THR A 165 -26.33 -2.63 -49.01
C THR A 165 -27.45 -3.06 -48.06
N VAL A 166 -27.66 -2.29 -46.99
CA VAL A 166 -28.72 -2.55 -45.98
C VAL A 166 -30.10 -2.47 -46.65
N LEU A 167 -30.34 -1.45 -47.46
CA LEU A 167 -31.61 -1.23 -48.17
C LEU A 167 -31.87 -2.31 -49.18
N GLU A 168 -30.84 -2.80 -49.90
CA GLU A 168 -30.95 -3.94 -50.84
C GLU A 168 -31.25 -5.27 -50.13
N GLU A 169 -30.64 -5.52 -48.97
CA GLU A 169 -30.94 -6.68 -48.13
C GLU A 169 -32.39 -6.71 -47.65
N LEU A 170 -32.88 -5.55 -47.19
CA LEU A 170 -34.27 -5.39 -46.76
C LEU A 170 -35.25 -5.63 -47.89
N LYS A 171 -34.93 -5.16 -49.09
CA LYS A 171 -35.70 -5.44 -50.31
C LYS A 171 -35.72 -6.93 -50.71
N LYS A 172 -34.55 -7.61 -50.57
CA LYS A 172 -34.46 -9.06 -50.78
C LYS A 172 -35.28 -9.87 -49.82
N LYS A 173 -35.37 -9.42 -48.52
CA LYS A 173 -36.18 -10.03 -47.47
C LYS A 173 -37.68 -9.74 -47.60
N GLY A 174 -38.10 -8.96 -48.62
CA GLY A 174 -39.52 -8.75 -48.97
C GLY A 174 -40.19 -7.59 -48.24
N PHE A 175 -39.46 -6.75 -47.54
CA PHE A 175 -40.04 -5.58 -46.82
C PHE A 175 -40.45 -4.49 -47.85
N LEU A 176 -41.60 -3.89 -47.60
CA LEU A 176 -42.19 -2.93 -48.56
C LEU A 176 -41.92 -1.47 -48.15
N ARG A 177 -41.80 -1.19 -46.85
CA ARG A 177 -41.65 0.19 -46.29
C ARG A 177 -40.59 0.23 -45.22
N ALA A 178 -39.91 1.38 -45.11
CA ALA A 178 -39.01 1.71 -44.04
C ALA A 178 -39.26 3.14 -43.60
N ARG A 179 -39.01 3.46 -42.32
CA ARG A 179 -38.99 4.81 -41.80
C ARG A 179 -37.52 5.29 -41.86
N ILE A 180 -37.29 6.35 -42.62
CA ILE A 180 -35.96 6.98 -42.79
C ILE A 180 -36.06 8.38 -42.25
N ASP A 181 -35.22 8.71 -41.26
CA ASP A 181 -35.15 10.02 -40.64
C ASP A 181 -36.54 10.57 -40.23
N LYS A 182 -37.40 9.70 -39.68
CA LYS A 182 -38.79 9.92 -39.25
C LYS A 182 -39.89 9.88 -40.35
N GLU A 183 -39.56 9.74 -41.60
CA GLU A 183 -40.53 9.65 -42.70
C GLU A 183 -40.70 8.18 -43.18
N ILE A 184 -41.92 7.71 -43.33
CA ILE A 184 -42.21 6.35 -43.80
C ILE A 184 -42.23 6.38 -45.35
N VAL A 185 -41.24 5.73 -45.96
CA VAL A 185 -41.06 5.69 -47.41
C VAL A 185 -41.15 4.26 -47.95
N SER A 186 -41.49 4.10 -49.21
CA SER A 186 -41.45 2.80 -49.89
C SER A 186 -40.01 2.40 -50.19
N ILE A 187 -39.56 1.21 -49.77
CA ILE A 187 -38.21 0.67 -50.08
C ILE A 187 -37.91 0.60 -51.59
N ARG A 188 -38.93 0.48 -52.43
CA ARG A 188 -38.77 0.48 -53.88
C ARG A 188 -38.46 1.86 -54.48
N LYS A 189 -38.73 2.96 -53.75
CA LYS A 189 -38.60 4.35 -54.22
C LYS A 189 -37.76 5.22 -53.30
N ILE A 190 -36.75 4.64 -52.64
CA ILE A 190 -35.88 5.41 -51.72
C ILE A 190 -34.94 6.31 -52.53
N PRO A 191 -34.88 7.62 -52.34
CA PRO A 191 -33.85 8.47 -52.89
C PRO A 191 -32.49 8.13 -52.34
N SER A 192 -31.39 8.42 -53.06
CA SER A 192 -30.03 8.21 -52.54
C SER A 192 -29.81 9.03 -51.31
N LEU A 193 -29.41 8.37 -50.19
CA LEU A 193 -29.15 9.05 -48.90
C LEU A 193 -27.82 9.79 -48.98
N GLU A 194 -27.70 10.88 -48.24
CA GLU A 194 -26.50 11.71 -48.17
C GLU A 194 -25.34 10.99 -47.47
N LYS A 195 -24.21 10.78 -48.15
CA LYS A 195 -23.04 10.05 -47.63
C LYS A 195 -22.46 10.63 -46.34
N ASN A 196 -22.55 11.93 -46.13
CA ASN A 196 -21.92 12.63 -45.01
C ASN A 196 -22.88 12.97 -43.86
N LYS A 197 -24.15 12.58 -43.93
CA LYS A 197 -25.19 12.81 -42.93
C LYS A 197 -25.46 11.53 -42.13
N ASN A 198 -25.80 11.69 -40.87
CA ASN A 198 -26.27 10.59 -40.03
C ASN A 198 -27.71 10.25 -40.37
N HIS A 199 -27.97 8.97 -40.64
CA HIS A 199 -29.32 8.48 -40.94
C HIS A 199 -29.79 7.46 -39.93
N ASN A 200 -31.11 7.45 -39.68
CA ASN A 200 -31.80 6.40 -38.93
C ASN A 200 -32.72 5.66 -39.93
N ILE A 201 -32.61 4.32 -39.95
CA ILE A 201 -33.43 3.48 -40.82
C ILE A 201 -34.10 2.43 -39.95
N ASP A 202 -35.45 2.51 -39.87
CA ASP A 202 -36.26 1.54 -39.17
C ASP A 202 -37.14 0.81 -40.18
N VAL A 203 -37.13 -0.50 -40.17
CA VAL A 203 -37.98 -1.30 -41.09
C VAL A 203 -39.38 -1.39 -40.52
N LEU A 204 -40.39 -1.10 -41.32
CA LEU A 204 -41.75 -1.36 -40.96
C LEU A 204 -42.08 -2.84 -41.14
N VAL A 205 -42.18 -3.55 -40.00
CA VAL A 205 -42.45 -4.99 -39.98
C VAL A 205 -43.94 -5.24 -40.18
N ASP A 206 -44.80 -4.57 -39.42
CA ASP A 206 -46.26 -4.74 -39.49
C ASP A 206 -47.02 -3.45 -39.09
N ARG A 207 -48.31 -3.38 -39.49
CA ARG A 207 -49.22 -2.31 -39.11
C ARG A 207 -50.55 -2.94 -38.66
N VAL A 208 -50.89 -2.80 -37.41
CA VAL A 208 -52.03 -3.46 -36.76
C VAL A 208 -52.92 -2.44 -36.06
N LEU A 209 -54.24 -2.76 -35.94
CA LEU A 209 -55.12 -2.12 -35.00
C LEU A 209 -55.09 -2.95 -33.70
N VAL A 210 -54.83 -2.32 -32.57
CA VAL A 210 -54.61 -3.05 -31.32
C VAL A 210 -55.97 -3.53 -30.73
N GLU A 211 -56.31 -4.79 -31.00
CA GLU A 211 -57.51 -5.49 -30.51
C GLU A 211 -57.08 -6.82 -29.87
N LYS A 212 -58.01 -7.44 -29.06
CA LYS A 212 -57.65 -8.66 -28.32
C LYS A 212 -57.38 -9.89 -29.20
N ASP A 213 -57.98 -9.97 -30.32
CA ASP A 213 -57.91 -11.09 -31.26
C ASP A 213 -56.65 -11.12 -32.09
N ILE A 214 -55.85 -10.04 -32.11
CA ILE A 214 -54.58 -10.00 -32.85
C ILE A 214 -53.35 -10.44 -32.08
N LYS A 215 -53.52 -10.98 -30.83
CA LYS A 215 -52.39 -11.29 -29.93
C LYS A 215 -51.30 -12.14 -30.61
N SER A 216 -51.63 -13.20 -31.34
CA SER A 216 -50.66 -14.09 -32.02
C SER A 216 -49.91 -13.33 -33.12
N ARG A 217 -50.60 -12.58 -33.96
CA ARG A 217 -50.02 -11.80 -35.06
C ARG A 217 -49.09 -10.70 -34.53
N LEU A 218 -49.51 -10.03 -33.42
CA LEU A 218 -48.71 -9.01 -32.77
C LEU A 218 -47.42 -9.61 -32.17
N LEU A 219 -47.50 -10.81 -31.58
CA LEU A 219 -46.35 -11.54 -31.05
C LEU A 219 -45.35 -11.88 -32.16
N GLU A 220 -45.75 -12.49 -33.25
CA GLU A 220 -44.90 -12.81 -34.40
C GLU A 220 -44.24 -11.56 -34.99
N SER A 221 -45.01 -10.43 -35.08
CA SER A 221 -44.46 -9.17 -35.60
C SER A 221 -43.44 -8.54 -34.66
N VAL A 222 -43.67 -8.62 -33.34
CA VAL A 222 -42.69 -8.16 -32.33
C VAL A 222 -41.44 -9.02 -32.30
N GLU A 223 -41.56 -10.37 -32.36
CA GLU A 223 -40.43 -11.29 -32.43
C GLU A 223 -39.56 -11.04 -33.69
N LEU A 224 -40.22 -10.85 -34.84
CA LEU A 224 -39.52 -10.52 -36.07
C LEU A 224 -38.82 -9.17 -35.98
N ALA A 225 -39.46 -8.15 -35.40
CA ALA A 225 -38.89 -6.83 -35.22
C ALA A 225 -37.69 -6.87 -34.27
N LEU A 226 -37.76 -7.60 -33.17
CA LEU A 226 -36.65 -7.79 -32.21
C LEU A 226 -35.47 -8.54 -32.87
N SER A 227 -35.74 -9.60 -33.61
CA SER A 227 -34.69 -10.38 -34.27
C SER A 227 -33.91 -9.55 -35.31
N MET A 228 -34.57 -8.68 -36.04
CA MET A 228 -33.97 -7.82 -37.07
C MET A 228 -33.28 -6.59 -36.46
N GLY A 229 -33.82 -6.06 -35.37
CA GLY A 229 -33.31 -4.87 -34.65
C GLY A 229 -32.30 -5.19 -33.55
N ASN A 230 -31.66 -6.38 -33.61
CA ASN A 230 -30.73 -6.83 -32.56
C ASN A 230 -31.33 -6.70 -31.17
N GLY A 231 -32.52 -7.22 -30.95
CA GLY A 231 -33.24 -7.20 -29.67
C GLY A 231 -33.94 -5.88 -29.35
N ILE A 232 -34.11 -4.98 -30.32
CA ILE A 232 -34.80 -3.71 -30.15
C ILE A 232 -36.03 -3.66 -31.11
N CYS A 233 -37.17 -3.24 -30.55
CA CYS A 233 -38.39 -3.01 -31.30
C CYS A 233 -38.93 -1.61 -30.97
N ILE A 234 -39.40 -0.87 -31.98
CA ILE A 234 -40.06 0.41 -31.81
C ILE A 234 -41.53 0.22 -32.22
N ILE A 235 -42.44 0.59 -31.33
CA ILE A 235 -43.88 0.60 -31.62
C ILE A 235 -44.32 2.06 -31.67
N ASN A 236 -44.69 2.48 -32.86
CA ASN A 236 -45.22 3.83 -33.09
C ASN A 236 -46.72 3.81 -33.05
N ILE A 237 -47.31 4.57 -32.17
CA ILE A 237 -48.80 4.63 -31.99
C ILE A 237 -49.32 5.85 -32.75
N ASN A 238 -50.35 5.60 -33.56
CA ASN A 238 -51.06 6.61 -34.37
C ASN A 238 -50.15 7.53 -35.20
N SER A 239 -48.94 7.07 -35.57
CA SER A 239 -47.91 7.89 -36.23
C SER A 239 -47.45 9.13 -35.46
N LYS A 240 -47.64 9.16 -34.11
CA LYS A 240 -47.31 10.30 -33.27
C LYS A 240 -46.23 9.99 -32.22
N GLU A 241 -46.41 8.87 -31.51
CA GLU A 241 -45.54 8.52 -30.37
C GLU A 241 -44.80 7.21 -30.60
N ASP A 242 -43.50 7.21 -30.34
CA ASP A 242 -42.64 6.03 -30.38
C ASP A 242 -42.44 5.45 -28.98
N TYR A 243 -42.75 4.18 -28.82
CA TYR A 243 -42.44 3.39 -27.64
C TYR A 243 -41.36 2.39 -27.98
N LEU A 244 -40.22 2.52 -27.30
CA LEU A 244 -39.08 1.62 -27.50
C LEU A 244 -39.16 0.44 -26.55
N PHE A 245 -39.05 -0.77 -27.07
CA PHE A 245 -39.00 -2.02 -26.32
C PHE A 245 -37.69 -2.75 -26.65
N SER A 246 -37.17 -3.49 -25.69
CA SER A 246 -35.93 -4.22 -25.88
C SER A 246 -35.90 -5.52 -25.10
N GLU A 247 -35.39 -6.58 -25.72
CA GLU A 247 -34.98 -7.82 -25.04
C GLU A 247 -33.65 -7.64 -24.29
N HIS A 248 -32.88 -6.59 -24.59
CA HIS A 248 -31.70 -6.21 -23.85
C HIS A 248 -32.03 -5.15 -22.77
N PHE A 249 -31.14 -4.96 -21.84
CA PHE A 249 -31.25 -3.86 -20.89
C PHE A 249 -31.08 -2.51 -21.61
N ALA A 250 -32.19 -1.84 -21.94
CA ALA A 250 -32.22 -0.54 -22.60
C ALA A 250 -33.18 0.41 -21.90
N CYS A 251 -32.85 1.72 -21.90
CA CYS A 251 -33.72 2.76 -21.35
C CYS A 251 -34.77 3.16 -22.38
N ALA A 252 -36.03 3.12 -22.03
CA ALA A 252 -37.13 3.55 -22.90
C ALA A 252 -37.04 5.05 -23.32
N TYR A 253 -36.41 5.89 -22.49
CA TYR A 253 -36.29 7.35 -22.71
C TYR A 253 -34.95 7.76 -23.36
N HIS A 254 -33.90 6.90 -23.23
CA HIS A 254 -32.56 7.13 -23.75
C HIS A 254 -32.10 5.88 -24.53
N PRO A 255 -32.53 5.70 -25.79
CA PRO A 255 -32.28 4.47 -26.55
C PRO A 255 -30.81 4.11 -26.75
N TYR A 256 -29.92 5.11 -26.66
CA TYR A 256 -28.47 4.91 -26.71
C TYR A 256 -27.89 4.34 -25.41
N VAL A 257 -28.67 4.35 -24.33
CA VAL A 257 -28.30 3.72 -23.06
C VAL A 257 -28.72 2.27 -23.09
N MET A 258 -27.81 1.44 -23.65
CA MET A 258 -27.98 -0.02 -23.70
C MET A 258 -26.93 -0.67 -22.84
N MET A 259 -27.32 -1.66 -22.06
CA MET A 259 -26.41 -2.51 -21.30
C MET A 259 -26.40 -3.91 -21.87
N THR A 260 -25.22 -4.48 -21.99
CA THR A 260 -25.04 -5.91 -22.27
C THR A 260 -25.47 -6.74 -21.07
N ASP A 261 -25.54 -8.05 -21.24
CA ASP A 261 -25.81 -8.97 -20.16
C ASP A 261 -24.90 -8.74 -18.97
N LEU A 262 -25.48 -8.75 -17.77
CA LEU A 262 -24.76 -8.57 -16.54
C LEU A 262 -23.83 -9.77 -16.31
N THR A 263 -22.55 -9.58 -16.48
CA THR A 263 -21.53 -10.61 -16.24
C THR A 263 -20.59 -10.18 -15.14
N PRO A 264 -19.99 -11.10 -14.34
CA PRO A 264 -19.03 -10.74 -13.31
C PRO A 264 -17.82 -9.95 -13.85
N ARG A 265 -17.47 -10.07 -15.12
CA ARG A 265 -16.38 -9.33 -15.79
C ARG A 265 -16.68 -7.83 -15.89
N MET A 266 -17.96 -7.43 -15.99
CA MET A 266 -18.39 -6.03 -16.02
C MET A 266 -18.06 -5.29 -14.71
N PHE A 267 -18.01 -6.00 -13.59
CA PHE A 267 -17.76 -5.44 -12.27
C PHE A 267 -16.29 -5.59 -11.84
N SER A 268 -15.41 -6.00 -12.75
CA SER A 268 -13.97 -6.12 -12.49
C SER A 268 -13.21 -4.93 -13.04
N PHE A 269 -12.56 -4.17 -12.17
CA PHE A 269 -11.66 -3.08 -12.57
C PHE A 269 -10.30 -3.59 -13.12
N ASN A 270 -10.04 -4.91 -13.05
CA ASN A 270 -8.89 -5.56 -13.69
C ASN A 270 -9.21 -6.07 -15.11
N SER A 271 -10.47 -5.95 -15.54
CA SER A 271 -10.93 -6.38 -16.85
C SER A 271 -11.25 -5.17 -17.74
N PRO A 272 -10.87 -5.14 -19.02
CA PRO A 272 -11.21 -4.07 -19.95
C PRO A 272 -12.74 -3.84 -20.09
N TYR A 273 -13.55 -4.87 -19.78
CA TYR A 273 -15.01 -4.78 -19.83
C TYR A 273 -15.58 -3.89 -18.73
N GLY A 274 -14.98 -3.89 -17.52
CA GLY A 274 -15.47 -3.14 -16.36
C GLY A 274 -14.61 -1.95 -15.99
N ALA A 275 -13.32 -1.93 -16.32
CA ALA A 275 -12.39 -0.87 -15.93
C ALA A 275 -12.76 0.50 -16.53
N CYS A 276 -12.67 1.56 -15.74
CA CYS A 276 -12.78 2.93 -16.22
C CYS A 276 -11.70 3.18 -17.29
N GLN A 277 -12.12 3.67 -18.46
CA GLN A 277 -11.22 3.89 -19.59
C GLN A 277 -10.19 5.00 -19.36
N GLN A 278 -10.52 5.99 -18.53
CA GLN A 278 -9.64 7.12 -18.27
C GLN A 278 -8.46 6.77 -17.35
N CYS A 279 -8.66 5.88 -16.37
CA CYS A 279 -7.63 5.48 -15.40
C CYS A 279 -7.25 4.00 -15.47
N ASP A 280 -7.72 3.25 -16.46
CA ASP A 280 -7.47 1.81 -16.62
C ASP A 280 -7.74 1.00 -15.33
N GLY A 281 -8.79 1.37 -14.59
CA GLY A 281 -9.19 0.70 -13.36
C GLY A 281 -8.36 1.04 -12.13
N LEU A 282 -7.48 2.05 -12.19
CA LEU A 282 -6.66 2.47 -11.05
C LEU A 282 -7.42 3.33 -10.05
N GLY A 283 -8.46 4.08 -10.50
CA GLY A 283 -9.22 5.02 -9.67
C GLY A 283 -8.56 6.39 -9.52
N TYR A 284 -7.30 6.53 -9.91
CA TYR A 284 -6.52 7.74 -9.87
C TYR A 284 -5.69 7.91 -11.15
N ILE A 285 -5.29 9.14 -11.42
CA ILE A 285 -4.43 9.49 -12.55
C ILE A 285 -3.15 10.09 -11.98
N THR A 286 -2.01 9.65 -12.49
CA THR A 286 -0.71 10.23 -12.16
C THR A 286 -0.29 11.13 -13.31
N GLU A 287 -0.11 12.40 -13.04
CA GLU A 287 0.26 13.41 -14.04
C GLU A 287 1.35 14.34 -13.52
N ILE A 288 2.06 15.00 -14.44
CA ILE A 288 3.06 16.00 -14.06
C ILE A 288 2.33 17.20 -13.43
N ASP A 289 2.71 17.51 -12.19
CA ASP A 289 2.12 18.61 -11.42
C ASP A 289 2.86 19.92 -11.69
N PRO A 290 2.17 20.95 -12.20
CA PRO A 290 2.77 22.27 -12.42
C PRO A 290 3.40 22.87 -11.15
N ASN A 291 2.86 22.59 -9.97
CA ASN A 291 3.39 23.09 -8.70
C ASN A 291 4.69 22.38 -8.29
N LEU A 292 4.87 21.11 -8.65
CA LEU A 292 6.13 20.39 -8.44
C LEU A 292 7.18 20.77 -9.48
N VAL A 293 6.75 21.16 -10.69
CA VAL A 293 7.60 21.69 -11.75
C VAL A 293 8.10 23.10 -11.38
N VAL A 294 7.22 23.94 -10.79
CA VAL A 294 7.53 25.30 -10.34
C VAL A 294 7.17 25.47 -8.86
N PRO A 295 8.02 24.94 -7.96
CA PRO A 295 7.70 24.89 -6.53
C PRO A 295 7.76 26.26 -5.83
N ASP A 296 8.56 27.19 -6.36
CA ASP A 296 8.71 28.54 -5.80
C ASP A 296 8.47 29.60 -6.87
N THR A 297 7.31 30.22 -6.81
CA THR A 297 6.88 31.25 -7.77
C THR A 297 7.58 32.61 -7.58
N LYS A 298 8.30 32.81 -6.46
CA LYS A 298 9.08 34.03 -6.23
C LYS A 298 10.43 33.99 -6.94
N LYS A 299 10.90 32.82 -7.34
CA LYS A 299 12.16 32.63 -8.09
C LYS A 299 11.98 32.97 -9.56
N SER A 300 13.08 33.43 -10.18
CA SER A 300 13.19 33.62 -11.62
C SER A 300 13.74 32.34 -12.30
N LEU A 301 13.70 32.30 -13.64
CA LEU A 301 14.24 31.16 -14.41
C LEU A 301 15.74 30.93 -14.13
N ILE A 302 16.51 32.00 -13.92
CA ILE A 302 17.93 31.92 -13.53
C ILE A 302 18.10 31.34 -12.13
N GLN A 303 17.14 31.56 -11.25
CA GLN A 303 17.11 31.05 -9.86
C GLN A 303 16.44 29.68 -9.74
N GLU A 304 16.32 28.95 -10.83
CA GLU A 304 15.70 27.61 -10.88
C GLU A 304 14.18 27.61 -10.55
N ALA A 305 13.43 28.57 -11.02
CA ALA A 305 11.99 28.54 -10.87
C ALA A 305 11.38 27.27 -11.47
N ILE A 306 11.88 26.81 -12.62
CA ILE A 306 11.46 25.55 -13.25
C ILE A 306 12.51 24.47 -12.93
N LYS A 307 12.22 23.64 -11.93
CA LYS A 307 13.13 22.61 -11.43
C LYS A 307 13.69 21.66 -12.50
N PRO A 308 12.89 21.11 -13.44
CA PRO A 308 13.38 20.21 -14.48
C PRO A 308 14.45 20.81 -15.43
N ILE A 309 14.50 22.15 -15.56
CA ILE A 309 15.43 22.83 -16.46
C ILE A 309 16.72 23.24 -15.73
N GLY A 310 16.64 23.54 -14.43
CA GLY A 310 17.75 24.07 -13.64
C GLY A 310 18.02 25.57 -13.88
N SER A 311 19.14 26.09 -13.30
CA SER A 311 19.48 27.53 -13.32
C SER A 311 20.05 28.04 -14.64
N GLN A 312 20.75 27.16 -15.35
CA GLN A 312 21.38 27.52 -16.63
C GLN A 312 21.15 26.44 -17.68
N PRO A 313 20.04 26.48 -18.40
CA PRO A 313 19.79 25.49 -19.43
C PRO A 313 20.84 25.59 -20.56
N LYS A 314 21.70 24.54 -20.66
CA LYS A 314 22.72 24.42 -21.71
C LYS A 314 22.19 23.55 -22.85
N GLY A 315 22.91 23.58 -23.98
CA GLY A 315 22.60 22.74 -25.14
C GLY A 315 21.26 23.08 -25.79
N PHE A 316 20.59 22.03 -26.30
CA PHE A 316 19.38 22.16 -27.13
C PHE A 316 18.19 22.84 -26.40
N HIS A 317 17.99 22.54 -25.13
CA HIS A 317 16.95 23.18 -24.32
C HIS A 317 17.21 24.68 -24.11
N GLY A 318 18.44 25.03 -23.81
CA GLY A 318 18.83 26.43 -23.61
C GLY A 318 18.64 27.26 -24.86
N SER A 319 18.94 26.69 -26.03
CA SER A 319 18.75 27.38 -27.31
C SER A 319 17.27 27.63 -27.62
N LYS A 320 16.39 26.69 -27.34
CA LYS A 320 14.94 26.87 -27.48
C LYS A 320 14.39 27.91 -26.53
N LEU A 321 14.83 27.93 -25.27
CA LEU A 321 14.40 28.93 -24.29
C LEU A 321 14.87 30.34 -24.69
N ARG A 322 16.08 30.50 -25.18
CA ARG A 322 16.56 31.78 -25.72
C ARG A 322 15.76 32.25 -26.92
N ALA A 323 15.36 31.30 -27.78
CA ALA A 323 14.48 31.61 -28.92
C ALA A 323 13.09 32.14 -28.48
N LEU A 324 12.51 31.47 -27.47
CA LEU A 324 11.24 31.93 -26.84
C LEU A 324 11.39 33.31 -26.19
N ALA A 325 12.53 33.54 -25.51
CA ALA A 325 12.78 34.82 -24.87
C ALA A 325 12.81 35.97 -25.87
N ARG A 326 13.36 35.72 -27.06
CA ARG A 326 13.37 36.74 -28.15
C ARG A 326 11.97 36.98 -28.75
N GLU A 327 11.21 35.92 -28.96
CA GLU A 327 9.91 36.02 -29.64
C GLU A 327 8.81 36.60 -28.76
N PHE A 328 8.89 36.36 -27.43
CA PHE A 328 7.86 36.72 -26.45
C PHE A 328 8.34 37.76 -25.41
N ASP A 329 9.48 38.42 -25.62
CA ASP A 329 10.09 39.37 -24.69
C ASP A 329 10.20 38.83 -23.25
N LEU A 330 10.65 37.56 -23.13
CA LEU A 330 10.76 36.88 -21.87
C LEU A 330 12.11 37.20 -21.18
N SER A 331 12.05 37.92 -20.06
CA SER A 331 13.23 38.13 -19.20
C SER A 331 13.43 36.91 -18.26
N PHE A 332 14.61 36.30 -18.30
CA PHE A 332 14.99 35.18 -17.42
C PHE A 332 15.19 35.56 -15.95
N SER A 333 15.42 36.86 -15.67
CA SER A 333 15.63 37.41 -14.32
C SER A 333 14.29 37.77 -13.62
N LYS A 334 13.18 37.84 -14.37
CA LYS A 334 11.88 38.20 -13.82
C LYS A 334 11.30 37.02 -13.01
N PRO A 335 10.83 37.25 -11.77
CA PRO A 335 10.19 36.19 -10.96
C PRO A 335 8.98 35.57 -11.69
N TRP A 336 8.80 34.26 -11.50
CA TRP A 336 7.74 33.50 -12.15
C TRP A 336 6.32 34.08 -11.93
N ASN A 337 6.01 34.51 -10.70
CA ASN A 337 4.72 35.13 -10.39
C ASN A 337 4.47 36.49 -11.10
N LYS A 338 5.53 37.15 -11.54
CA LYS A 338 5.46 38.43 -12.32
C LYS A 338 5.42 38.22 -13.83
N LEU A 339 5.60 36.97 -14.32
CA LEU A 339 5.40 36.65 -15.73
C LEU A 339 3.89 36.66 -16.08
N SER A 340 3.55 37.03 -17.32
CA SER A 340 2.17 36.96 -17.80
C SER A 340 1.63 35.54 -17.78
N LYS A 341 0.32 35.38 -17.66
CA LYS A 341 -0.34 34.07 -17.71
C LYS A 341 -0.05 33.34 -19.03
N GLU A 342 0.02 34.06 -20.12
CA GLU A 342 0.32 33.55 -21.45
C GLU A 342 1.74 32.96 -21.51
N ILE A 343 2.74 33.69 -21.07
CA ILE A 343 4.13 33.25 -21.04
C ILE A 343 4.28 31.99 -20.15
N ARG A 344 3.65 31.99 -18.98
CA ARG A 344 3.68 30.80 -18.09
C ARG A 344 3.03 29.61 -18.77
N THR A 345 1.92 29.78 -19.49
CA THR A 345 1.27 28.69 -20.23
C THR A 345 2.15 28.18 -21.38
N ILE A 346 2.79 29.08 -22.13
CA ILE A 346 3.73 28.69 -23.20
C ILE A 346 4.90 27.88 -22.65
N LEU A 347 5.52 28.32 -21.54
CA LEU A 347 6.62 27.60 -20.92
C LEU A 347 6.23 26.19 -20.47
N LEU A 348 5.07 26.07 -19.83
CA LEU A 348 4.61 24.78 -19.28
C LEU A 348 4.01 23.86 -20.35
N TYR A 349 3.17 24.37 -21.25
CA TYR A 349 2.33 23.56 -22.15
C TYR A 349 2.65 23.69 -23.64
N GLY A 350 3.54 24.63 -24.02
CA GLY A 350 4.00 24.78 -25.39
C GLY A 350 3.20 25.75 -26.25
N LEU A 351 3.52 25.81 -27.56
CA LEU A 351 3.00 26.76 -28.56
C LEU A 351 1.94 26.17 -29.48
N SER A 352 1.21 25.11 -29.11
CA SER A 352 0.12 24.52 -29.90
C SER A 352 0.50 24.29 -31.38
N GLY A 353 1.73 23.81 -31.64
CA GLY A 353 2.20 23.48 -32.99
C GLY A 353 2.92 24.64 -33.76
N LYS A 354 2.92 25.87 -33.26
CA LYS A 354 3.68 26.97 -33.86
C LYS A 354 5.19 26.72 -33.77
N LYS A 355 5.92 26.99 -34.85
CA LYS A 355 7.38 26.81 -34.90
C LYS A 355 8.07 28.17 -34.65
N ILE A 356 9.18 28.14 -33.91
CA ILE A 356 10.04 29.26 -33.62
C ILE A 356 11.43 29.08 -34.28
N ASN A 357 12.12 30.18 -34.60
CA ASN A 357 13.47 30.10 -35.11
C ASN A 357 14.47 29.88 -33.93
N VAL A 358 15.16 28.78 -33.95
CA VAL A 358 16.11 28.40 -32.89
C VAL A 358 17.53 28.43 -33.43
N ASP A 359 18.36 29.27 -32.84
CA ASP A 359 19.80 29.34 -33.14
C ASP A 359 20.53 28.36 -32.23
N TYR A 360 21.22 27.42 -32.82
CA TYR A 360 21.98 26.42 -32.10
C TYR A 360 23.45 26.54 -32.43
N ASN A 361 24.26 26.80 -31.41
CA ASN A 361 25.70 26.84 -31.51
C ASN A 361 26.33 25.81 -30.57
N SER A 362 27.01 24.82 -31.13
CA SER A 362 27.87 23.85 -30.40
C SER A 362 29.27 23.83 -31.02
N SER A 363 30.20 23.14 -30.38
CA SER A 363 31.55 22.95 -30.90
C SER A 363 31.62 22.33 -32.30
N ASN A 364 30.58 21.58 -32.70
CA ASN A 364 30.55 20.79 -33.92
C ASN A 364 29.51 21.25 -34.96
N PHE A 365 28.60 22.14 -34.58
CA PHE A 365 27.50 22.61 -35.46
C PHE A 365 26.99 23.98 -35.03
N SER A 366 26.85 24.89 -36.00
CA SER A 366 26.20 26.19 -35.83
C SER A 366 25.20 26.41 -36.95
N GLY A 367 23.97 26.79 -36.60
CA GLY A 367 22.90 27.04 -37.58
C GLY A 367 21.58 27.40 -36.97
N THR A 368 20.68 27.96 -37.77
CA THR A 368 19.30 28.29 -37.40
C THR A 368 18.34 27.26 -38.00
N TYR A 369 17.42 26.73 -37.16
CA TYR A 369 16.36 25.83 -37.63
C TYR A 369 15.01 26.19 -37.03
N LYS A 370 13.92 25.79 -37.72
CA LYS A 370 12.55 25.96 -37.22
C LYS A 370 12.17 24.84 -36.26
N GLY A 371 12.26 25.10 -34.93
CA GLY A 371 11.95 24.16 -33.87
C GLY A 371 10.54 24.32 -33.32
N LYS A 372 10.00 23.27 -32.74
CA LYS A 372 8.76 23.30 -31.94
C LYS A 372 9.14 23.39 -30.46
N TRP A 373 8.41 24.22 -29.73
CA TRP A 373 8.41 24.19 -28.27
C TRP A 373 7.18 23.42 -27.79
N GLU A 374 7.40 22.22 -27.30
CA GLU A 374 6.30 21.35 -26.84
C GLU A 374 5.83 21.67 -25.41
N GLY A 375 6.59 22.45 -24.64
CA GLY A 375 6.35 22.74 -23.24
C GLY A 375 7.00 21.71 -22.32
N ILE A 376 7.27 22.13 -21.07
CA ILE A 376 7.98 21.29 -20.08
C ILE A 376 7.13 20.07 -19.68
N ILE A 377 5.82 20.27 -19.46
CA ILE A 377 4.93 19.19 -19.01
C ILE A 377 4.76 18.11 -20.09
N PRO A 378 4.40 18.45 -21.35
CA PRO A 378 4.31 17.45 -22.42
C PRO A 378 5.64 16.76 -22.72
N GLU A 379 6.77 17.49 -22.62
CA GLU A 379 8.10 16.89 -22.77
C GLU A 379 8.39 15.84 -21.70
N LEU A 380 8.16 16.17 -20.43
CA LEU A 380 8.35 15.20 -19.33
C LEU A 380 7.44 14.00 -19.48
N GLN A 381 6.17 14.18 -19.89
CA GLN A 381 5.23 13.11 -20.16
C GLN A 381 5.70 12.18 -21.28
N ARG A 382 6.18 12.76 -22.40
CA ARG A 382 6.73 12.00 -23.52
C ARG A 382 7.98 11.22 -23.09
N ARG A 383 8.92 11.88 -22.41
CA ARG A 383 10.14 11.24 -21.90
C ARG A 383 9.84 10.11 -20.92
N TYR A 384 8.85 10.27 -20.06
CA TYR A 384 8.42 9.22 -19.11
C TYR A 384 7.95 7.96 -19.83
N LYS A 385 7.19 8.12 -20.92
CA LYS A 385 6.71 7.00 -21.74
C LYS A 385 7.82 6.31 -22.56
N GLN A 386 8.82 7.05 -23.00
CA GLN A 386 9.87 6.56 -23.92
C GLN A 386 11.14 6.05 -23.22
N THR A 387 11.43 6.52 -21.99
CA THR A 387 12.69 6.16 -21.31
C THR A 387 12.69 4.74 -20.77
N GLN A 388 13.78 4.01 -21.00
CA GLN A 388 14.08 2.73 -20.35
C GLN A 388 14.98 2.92 -19.11
N SER A 389 15.54 4.12 -18.91
CA SER A 389 16.40 4.40 -17.77
C SER A 389 15.59 4.57 -16.49
N PHE A 390 15.80 3.66 -15.53
CA PHE A 390 15.19 3.72 -14.20
C PHE A 390 15.47 5.04 -13.46
N GLY A 391 16.69 5.58 -13.59
CA GLY A 391 17.09 6.85 -12.97
C GLY A 391 16.31 8.04 -13.52
N ILE A 392 16.17 8.13 -14.86
CA ILE A 392 15.40 9.21 -15.53
C ILE A 392 13.92 9.08 -15.20
N ARG A 393 13.37 7.85 -15.21
CA ARG A 393 11.97 7.61 -14.87
C ARG A 393 11.67 8.08 -13.45
N ARG A 394 12.50 7.70 -12.48
CA ARG A 394 12.34 8.09 -11.07
C ARG A 394 12.51 9.60 -10.86
N TRP A 395 13.40 10.24 -11.63
CA TRP A 395 13.56 11.69 -11.59
C TRP A 395 12.30 12.40 -12.11
N ILE A 396 11.69 11.92 -13.20
CA ILE A 396 10.43 12.48 -13.71
C ILE A 396 9.28 12.23 -12.71
N GLU A 397 9.23 11.05 -12.08
CA GLU A 397 8.24 10.72 -11.04
C GLU A 397 8.26 11.71 -9.86
N SER A 398 9.41 12.35 -9.57
CA SER A 398 9.48 13.38 -8.53
C SER A 398 8.70 14.67 -8.86
N PHE A 399 8.28 14.85 -10.11
CA PHE A 399 7.43 15.96 -10.57
C PHE A 399 5.98 15.53 -10.83
N MET A 400 5.61 14.30 -10.47
CA MET A 400 4.25 13.79 -10.64
C MET A 400 3.48 13.85 -9.35
N SER A 401 2.21 14.21 -9.43
CA SER A 401 1.22 14.04 -8.37
C SER A 401 0.12 13.07 -8.79
N THR A 402 -0.58 12.55 -7.80
CA THR A 402 -1.68 11.61 -8.00
C THR A 402 -2.98 12.30 -7.64
N ARG A 403 -3.93 12.36 -8.58
CA ARG A 403 -5.27 12.87 -8.32
C ARG A 403 -6.35 11.82 -8.58
N VAL A 404 -7.48 11.97 -7.93
CA VAL A 404 -8.65 11.12 -8.18
C VAL A 404 -9.07 11.24 -9.65
N CYS A 405 -9.41 10.13 -10.27
CA CYS A 405 -9.87 10.10 -11.65
C CYS A 405 -11.24 10.80 -11.78
N ASP A 406 -11.34 11.82 -12.65
CA ASP A 406 -12.58 12.58 -12.85
C ASP A 406 -13.69 11.72 -13.46
N GLY A 407 -13.35 10.77 -14.32
CA GLY A 407 -14.32 9.92 -15.00
C GLY A 407 -15.03 8.95 -14.05
N CYS A 408 -14.30 8.27 -13.16
CA CYS A 408 -14.90 7.30 -12.24
C CYS A 408 -14.98 7.81 -10.79
N LYS A 409 -14.50 9.01 -10.50
CA LYS A 409 -14.47 9.61 -9.15
C LYS A 409 -13.88 8.66 -8.08
N GLY A 410 -12.81 7.94 -8.46
CA GLY A 410 -12.16 6.97 -7.59
C GLY A 410 -12.72 5.55 -7.63
N LYS A 411 -13.91 5.33 -8.16
CA LYS A 411 -14.61 4.03 -8.11
C LYS A 411 -14.06 2.96 -9.07
N ARG A 412 -13.08 3.28 -9.92
CA ARG A 412 -12.32 2.37 -10.81
C ARG A 412 -13.10 1.74 -11.96
N LEU A 413 -14.43 1.77 -11.95
CA LEU A 413 -15.31 1.11 -12.91
C LEU A 413 -15.93 2.09 -13.91
N LYS A 414 -16.43 1.57 -15.03
CA LYS A 414 -17.21 2.32 -16.03
C LYS A 414 -18.57 2.72 -15.48
N ASP A 415 -19.17 3.76 -16.06
CA ASP A 415 -20.52 4.23 -15.69
C ASP A 415 -21.58 3.14 -15.87
N SER A 416 -21.50 2.32 -16.93
CA SER A 416 -22.41 1.19 -17.12
C SER A 416 -22.41 0.20 -15.95
N SER A 417 -21.24 -0.07 -15.34
CA SER A 417 -21.12 -0.96 -14.18
C SER A 417 -21.57 -0.26 -12.89
N LEU A 418 -21.28 1.04 -12.74
CA LEU A 418 -21.66 1.83 -11.57
C LEU A 418 -23.16 2.17 -11.50
N ASN A 419 -23.88 2.01 -12.61
CA ASN A 419 -25.33 2.20 -12.64
C ASN A 419 -26.12 0.90 -12.43
N VAL A 420 -25.45 -0.19 -12.05
CA VAL A 420 -26.12 -1.40 -11.54
C VAL A 420 -26.16 -1.35 -10.02
N ARG A 421 -27.34 -1.57 -9.43
CA ARG A 421 -27.57 -1.46 -7.98
C ARG A 421 -28.09 -2.77 -7.40
N VAL A 422 -27.67 -3.08 -6.18
CA VAL A 422 -28.27 -4.09 -5.31
C VAL A 422 -28.86 -3.35 -4.11
N GLY A 423 -30.17 -3.48 -3.93
CA GLY A 423 -30.91 -2.53 -3.09
C GLY A 423 -30.81 -1.12 -3.68
N SER A 424 -30.28 -0.17 -2.93
CA SER A 424 -30.14 1.23 -3.37
C SER A 424 -28.72 1.62 -3.80
N ILE A 425 -27.71 0.73 -3.69
CA ILE A 425 -26.28 1.08 -3.74
C ILE A 425 -25.58 0.31 -4.87
N ASN A 426 -24.64 0.97 -5.59
CA ASN A 426 -23.79 0.33 -6.58
C ASN A 426 -22.53 -0.29 -5.93
N ILE A 427 -21.83 -1.16 -6.66
CA ILE A 427 -20.64 -1.87 -6.17
C ILE A 427 -19.50 -0.91 -5.75
N GLY A 428 -19.32 0.23 -6.43
CA GLY A 428 -18.30 1.22 -6.09
C GLY A 428 -18.59 1.86 -4.73
N ASP A 429 -19.84 2.23 -4.48
CA ASP A 429 -20.25 2.84 -3.20
C ASP A 429 -20.20 1.82 -2.04
N VAL A 430 -20.50 0.55 -2.28
CA VAL A 430 -20.29 -0.52 -1.27
C VAL A 430 -18.81 -0.64 -0.93
N CYS A 431 -17.94 -0.66 -1.94
CA CYS A 431 -16.50 -0.78 -1.71
C CYS A 431 -15.88 0.43 -0.98
N SER A 432 -16.48 1.62 -1.10
CA SER A 432 -16.00 2.84 -0.42
C SER A 432 -16.50 2.99 1.01
N LYS A 433 -17.49 2.20 1.44
CA LYS A 433 -17.92 2.13 2.85
C LYS A 433 -16.86 1.42 3.69
N ASN A 434 -16.81 1.74 4.98
CA ASN A 434 -16.01 0.94 5.90
C ASN A 434 -16.59 -0.47 6.08
N ILE A 435 -15.77 -1.40 6.56
CA ILE A 435 -16.14 -2.82 6.66
C ILE A 435 -17.36 -3.02 7.58
N SER A 436 -17.45 -2.27 8.68
CA SER A 436 -18.62 -2.36 9.59
C SER A 436 -19.91 -1.93 8.90
N ASP A 437 -19.91 -0.77 8.22
CA ASP A 437 -21.11 -0.25 7.54
C ASP A 437 -21.47 -1.13 6.33
N THR A 438 -20.45 -1.76 5.71
CA THR A 438 -20.68 -2.72 4.62
C THR A 438 -21.37 -3.98 5.14
N LEU A 439 -20.97 -4.49 6.30
CA LEU A 439 -21.64 -5.64 6.94
C LEU A 439 -23.08 -5.29 7.32
N GLU A 440 -23.29 -4.15 7.99
CA GLU A 440 -24.60 -3.66 8.39
C GLU A 440 -25.55 -3.48 7.18
N PHE A 441 -25.03 -2.96 6.07
CA PHE A 441 -25.78 -2.85 4.82
C PHE A 441 -26.28 -4.21 4.34
N PHE A 442 -25.42 -5.24 4.32
CA PHE A 442 -25.80 -6.57 3.87
C PHE A 442 -26.72 -7.30 4.88
N GLU A 443 -26.64 -7.00 6.16
CA GLU A 443 -27.55 -7.55 7.18
C GLU A 443 -28.97 -7.00 7.03
N LYS A 444 -29.10 -5.70 6.72
CA LYS A 444 -30.37 -4.99 6.51
C LYS A 444 -30.93 -5.13 5.09
N LEU A 445 -30.23 -5.81 4.19
CA LEU A 445 -30.66 -5.94 2.79
C LEU A 445 -31.87 -6.86 2.67
N GLU A 446 -33.01 -6.29 2.29
CA GLU A 446 -34.24 -7.02 2.01
C GLU A 446 -34.19 -7.58 0.57
N LEU A 447 -34.38 -8.88 0.44
CA LEU A 447 -34.41 -9.60 -0.84
C LEU A 447 -35.74 -10.30 -1.03
N THR A 448 -36.18 -10.37 -2.28
CA THR A 448 -37.31 -11.25 -2.64
C THR A 448 -36.93 -12.72 -2.47
N LYS A 449 -37.93 -13.62 -2.38
CA LYS A 449 -37.67 -15.06 -2.27
C LYS A 449 -36.71 -15.58 -3.35
N SER A 450 -36.98 -15.22 -4.61
CA SER A 450 -36.15 -15.62 -5.75
C SER A 450 -34.74 -15.07 -5.67
N GLN A 451 -34.58 -13.80 -5.28
CA GLN A 451 -33.24 -13.21 -5.09
C GLN A 451 -32.46 -13.88 -3.96
N ASN A 452 -33.16 -14.28 -2.88
CA ASN A 452 -32.51 -14.97 -1.76
C ASN A 452 -32.05 -16.39 -2.13
N GLU A 453 -32.82 -17.10 -2.94
CA GLU A 453 -32.41 -18.41 -3.49
C GLU A 453 -31.15 -18.31 -4.36
N ILE A 454 -31.03 -17.24 -5.17
CA ILE A 454 -29.88 -17.03 -6.08
C ILE A 454 -28.66 -16.52 -5.30
N ALA A 455 -28.82 -15.55 -4.41
CA ALA A 455 -27.72 -14.78 -3.82
C ALA A 455 -27.41 -15.15 -2.37
N GLY A 456 -28.24 -15.97 -1.71
CA GLY A 456 -28.09 -16.28 -0.28
C GLY A 456 -26.73 -16.88 0.08
N GLY A 457 -26.20 -17.82 -0.73
CA GLY A 457 -24.87 -18.39 -0.53
C GLY A 457 -23.75 -17.36 -0.66
N ILE A 458 -23.85 -16.48 -1.67
CA ILE A 458 -22.87 -15.41 -1.93
C ILE A 458 -22.85 -14.41 -0.77
N LEU A 459 -24.03 -14.02 -0.29
CA LEU A 459 -24.16 -13.08 0.83
C LEU A 459 -23.64 -13.65 2.14
N ASN A 460 -23.93 -14.93 2.42
CA ASN A 460 -23.41 -15.59 3.62
C ASN A 460 -21.89 -15.62 3.66
N GLU A 461 -21.23 -15.96 2.54
CA GLU A 461 -19.78 -15.93 2.45
C GLU A 461 -19.22 -14.51 2.57
N THR A 462 -19.86 -13.52 1.92
CA THR A 462 -19.48 -12.12 2.04
C THR A 462 -19.57 -11.64 3.49
N LYS A 463 -20.68 -11.90 4.18
CA LYS A 463 -20.89 -11.53 5.59
C LYS A 463 -19.84 -12.19 6.51
N LYS A 464 -19.55 -13.48 6.34
CA LYS A 464 -18.52 -14.18 7.12
C LYS A 464 -17.14 -13.52 6.97
N ARG A 465 -16.71 -13.24 5.74
CA ARG A 465 -15.42 -12.61 5.46
C ARG A 465 -15.34 -11.19 6.04
N LEU A 466 -16.40 -10.40 5.94
CA LEU A 466 -16.48 -9.09 6.59
C LEU A 466 -16.38 -9.19 8.11
N SER A 467 -17.09 -10.16 8.73
CA SER A 467 -17.02 -10.40 10.17
C SER A 467 -15.60 -10.79 10.62
N PHE A 468 -14.88 -11.62 9.86
CA PHE A 468 -13.49 -11.93 10.19
C PHE A 468 -12.58 -10.69 10.16
N LEU A 469 -12.77 -9.78 9.20
CA LEU A 469 -12.02 -8.52 9.17
C LEU A 469 -12.33 -7.63 10.38
N ILE A 470 -13.56 -7.62 10.86
CA ILE A 470 -13.96 -6.90 12.08
C ILE A 470 -13.32 -7.53 13.31
N ASN A 471 -13.30 -8.86 13.39
CA ASN A 471 -12.71 -9.59 14.51
C ASN A 471 -11.19 -9.38 14.66
N VAL A 472 -10.48 -9.13 13.55
CA VAL A 472 -9.05 -8.76 13.62
C VAL A 472 -8.81 -7.25 13.76
N GLY A 473 -9.85 -6.46 14.09
CA GLY A 473 -9.73 -5.02 14.36
C GLY A 473 -9.56 -4.14 13.12
N LEU A 474 -10.06 -4.57 11.95
CA LEU A 474 -9.95 -3.83 10.68
C LEU A 474 -11.30 -3.21 10.22
N ASN A 475 -12.23 -3.02 11.15
CA ASN A 475 -13.57 -2.51 10.91
C ASN A 475 -13.59 -1.13 10.22
N TYR A 476 -12.58 -0.30 10.43
CA TYR A 476 -12.45 1.06 9.88
C TYR A 476 -11.93 1.12 8.43
N LEU A 477 -11.37 0.03 7.90
CA LEU A 477 -10.88 0.00 6.52
C LEU A 477 -12.04 -0.02 5.51
N THR A 478 -11.76 0.47 4.28
CA THR A 478 -12.68 0.36 3.14
C THR A 478 -12.20 -0.74 2.20
N LEU A 479 -13.12 -1.40 1.49
CA LEU A 479 -12.76 -2.48 0.55
C LEU A 479 -11.98 -1.99 -0.67
N ASP A 480 -12.14 -0.73 -1.08
CA ASP A 480 -11.43 -0.09 -2.19
C ASP A 480 -10.04 0.41 -1.83
N ARG A 481 -9.67 0.41 -0.53
CA ARG A 481 -8.36 0.87 -0.06
C ARG A 481 -7.23 0.10 -0.73
N ALA A 482 -6.32 0.81 -1.37
CA ALA A 482 -5.20 0.22 -2.09
C ALA A 482 -4.22 -0.47 -1.13
N SER A 483 -3.80 -1.71 -1.45
CA SER A 483 -2.92 -2.52 -0.60
C SER A 483 -1.58 -1.85 -0.27
N ARG A 484 -1.05 -1.04 -1.18
CA ARG A 484 0.20 -0.28 -0.98
C ARG A 484 0.12 0.81 0.09
N THR A 485 -1.09 1.19 0.54
CA THR A 485 -1.33 2.21 1.57
C THR A 485 -1.54 1.61 2.95
N LEU A 486 -1.56 0.29 3.05
CA LEU A 486 -1.71 -0.43 4.30
C LEU A 486 -0.39 -0.42 5.09
N SER A 487 -0.49 -0.32 6.40
CA SER A 487 0.63 -0.62 7.30
C SER A 487 0.99 -2.11 7.27
N GLY A 488 2.17 -2.48 7.74
CA GLY A 488 2.60 -3.87 7.83
C GLY A 488 1.63 -4.72 8.64
N GLY A 489 1.19 -4.24 9.79
CA GLY A 489 0.22 -4.92 10.64
C GLY A 489 -1.18 -5.02 10.02
N GLU A 490 -1.69 -3.98 9.34
CA GLU A 490 -2.96 -4.05 8.60
C GLU A 490 -2.91 -5.14 7.51
N ALA A 491 -1.83 -5.18 6.72
CA ALA A 491 -1.66 -6.18 5.65
C ALA A 491 -1.58 -7.61 6.22
N GLN A 492 -0.90 -7.80 7.35
CA GLN A 492 -0.80 -9.08 8.04
C GLN A 492 -2.16 -9.55 8.55
N ARG A 493 -2.93 -8.68 9.23
CA ARG A 493 -4.26 -9.00 9.73
C ARG A 493 -5.27 -9.31 8.62
N ILE A 494 -5.18 -8.62 7.47
CA ILE A 494 -5.98 -8.98 6.29
C ILE A 494 -5.68 -10.41 5.84
N ARG A 495 -4.41 -10.82 5.79
CA ARG A 495 -4.03 -12.20 5.46
C ARG A 495 -4.55 -13.18 6.50
N LEU A 496 -4.41 -12.86 7.79
CA LEU A 496 -4.93 -13.67 8.88
C LEU A 496 -6.44 -13.87 8.73
N ALA A 497 -7.21 -12.80 8.54
CA ALA A 497 -8.66 -12.88 8.34
C ALA A 497 -9.04 -13.74 7.13
N SER A 498 -8.28 -13.63 6.01
CA SER A 498 -8.50 -14.46 4.82
C SER A 498 -8.23 -15.94 5.08
N GLN A 499 -7.20 -16.27 5.89
CA GLN A 499 -6.87 -17.65 6.24
C GLN A 499 -7.90 -18.27 7.22
N VAL A 500 -8.35 -17.49 8.22
CA VAL A 500 -9.46 -17.92 9.11
C VAL A 500 -10.72 -18.21 8.30
N GLY A 501 -11.00 -17.35 7.31
CA GLY A 501 -12.14 -17.52 6.41
C GLY A 501 -12.08 -18.80 5.56
N SER A 502 -10.90 -19.36 5.30
CA SER A 502 -10.74 -20.62 4.55
C SER A 502 -11.17 -21.87 5.32
N GLN A 503 -11.31 -21.77 6.65
CA GLN A 503 -11.68 -22.87 7.56
C GLN A 503 -10.83 -24.15 7.38
N LEU A 504 -9.55 -24.01 7.01
CA LEU A 504 -8.63 -25.13 6.89
C LEU A 504 -8.39 -25.75 8.26
N THR A 505 -8.31 -27.08 8.30
CA THR A 505 -8.10 -27.87 9.53
C THR A 505 -6.81 -28.69 9.41
N GLY A 506 -6.16 -28.98 10.54
CA GLY A 506 -4.93 -29.77 10.58
C GLY A 506 -3.69 -29.06 10.03
N VAL A 507 -3.73 -27.75 9.91
CA VAL A 507 -2.66 -26.89 9.39
C VAL A 507 -1.81 -26.34 10.53
N LEU A 508 -0.54 -26.09 10.25
CA LEU A 508 0.39 -25.38 11.12
C LEU A 508 0.47 -23.92 10.66
N TYR A 509 -0.07 -22.99 11.44
CA TYR A 509 0.07 -21.55 11.21
C TYR A 509 1.29 -21.02 11.95
N VAL A 510 2.14 -20.25 11.27
CA VAL A 510 3.30 -19.56 11.85
C VAL A 510 3.12 -18.07 11.62
N LEU A 511 2.97 -17.29 12.71
CA LEU A 511 2.71 -15.86 12.68
C LEU A 511 3.88 -15.08 13.28
N ASP A 512 4.22 -13.93 12.66
CA ASP A 512 5.27 -13.03 13.09
C ASP A 512 4.66 -11.78 13.70
N GLU A 513 4.73 -11.65 15.01
CA GLU A 513 4.29 -10.48 15.79
C GLU A 513 2.92 -9.90 15.35
N PRO A 514 1.83 -10.68 15.39
CA PRO A 514 0.54 -10.23 14.86
C PRO A 514 -0.11 -9.09 15.69
N SER A 515 0.34 -8.84 16.92
CA SER A 515 -0.12 -7.74 17.79
C SER A 515 0.43 -6.36 17.41
N ILE A 516 1.39 -6.30 16.46
CA ILE A 516 2.06 -5.04 16.07
C ILE A 516 1.07 -3.96 15.66
N GLY A 517 1.26 -2.75 16.22
CA GLY A 517 0.46 -1.56 15.90
C GLY A 517 -0.99 -1.66 16.34
N LEU A 518 -1.32 -2.62 17.21
CA LEU A 518 -2.62 -2.72 17.86
C LEU A 518 -2.68 -1.92 19.14
N HIS A 519 -3.81 -1.26 19.32
CA HIS A 519 -4.20 -0.76 20.64
C HIS A 519 -4.56 -1.96 21.54
N PRO A 520 -4.30 -1.93 22.86
CA PRO A 520 -4.64 -3.04 23.77
C PRO A 520 -6.09 -3.55 23.64
N ARG A 521 -7.05 -2.68 23.40
CA ARG A 521 -8.46 -3.07 23.11
C ARG A 521 -8.60 -4.01 21.89
N ASP A 522 -7.81 -3.75 20.86
CA ASP A 522 -7.92 -4.51 19.60
C ASP A 522 -7.11 -5.82 19.67
N ASN A 523 -6.14 -5.91 20.61
CA ASN A 523 -5.36 -7.11 20.88
C ASN A 523 -6.23 -8.26 21.41
N ASP A 524 -7.18 -7.97 22.29
CA ASP A 524 -8.12 -8.97 22.83
C ASP A 524 -8.88 -9.69 21.70
N ARG A 525 -9.34 -8.95 20.68
CA ARG A 525 -10.03 -9.51 19.51
C ARG A 525 -9.13 -10.38 18.64
N LEU A 526 -7.87 -9.99 18.49
CA LEU A 526 -6.87 -10.81 17.81
C LEU A 526 -6.65 -12.13 18.53
N LEU A 527 -6.51 -12.11 19.86
CA LEU A 527 -6.35 -13.31 20.67
C LEU A 527 -7.54 -14.26 20.54
N ASP A 528 -8.75 -13.75 20.52
CA ASP A 528 -9.95 -14.57 20.29
C ASP A 528 -9.93 -15.22 18.89
N THR A 529 -9.44 -14.49 17.88
CA THR A 529 -9.27 -15.03 16.52
C THR A 529 -8.23 -16.16 16.48
N LEU A 530 -7.10 -16.02 17.18
CA LEU A 530 -6.06 -17.06 17.27
C LEU A 530 -6.56 -18.30 18.02
N LYS A 531 -7.35 -18.11 19.09
CA LYS A 531 -8.01 -19.19 19.82
C LYS A 531 -9.02 -19.94 18.94
N SER A 532 -9.81 -19.20 18.14
CA SER A 532 -10.74 -19.81 17.19
C SER A 532 -10.04 -20.66 16.13
N LEU A 533 -8.89 -20.21 15.60
CA LEU A 533 -8.06 -21.03 14.70
C LEU A 533 -7.60 -22.35 15.34
N LYS A 534 -7.20 -22.29 16.61
CA LYS A 534 -6.80 -23.48 17.37
C LYS A 534 -7.99 -24.42 17.56
N GLU A 535 -9.18 -23.91 17.90
CA GLU A 535 -10.38 -24.69 18.18
C GLU A 535 -10.87 -25.50 16.97
N ILE A 536 -10.62 -25.01 15.75
CA ILE A 536 -10.92 -25.74 14.50
C ILE A 536 -9.96 -26.94 14.30
N GLY A 537 -8.93 -27.12 15.15
CA GLY A 537 -7.99 -28.24 15.08
C GLY A 537 -6.67 -27.88 14.40
N ASN A 538 -6.24 -26.64 14.44
CA ASN A 538 -4.96 -26.18 13.90
C ASN A 538 -3.92 -25.98 15.02
N THR A 539 -2.65 -26.09 14.65
CA THR A 539 -1.54 -25.69 15.52
C THR A 539 -1.15 -24.25 15.16
N VAL A 540 -1.12 -23.36 16.14
CA VAL A 540 -0.80 -21.95 15.92
C VAL A 540 0.48 -21.60 16.68
N ILE A 541 1.55 -21.32 15.93
CA ILE A 541 2.84 -20.83 16.47
C ILE A 541 2.91 -19.34 16.24
N VAL A 542 3.15 -18.58 17.30
CA VAL A 542 3.24 -17.11 17.25
C VAL A 542 4.60 -16.68 17.80
N VAL A 543 5.36 -15.93 17.03
CA VAL A 543 6.53 -15.20 17.54
C VAL A 543 6.02 -13.90 18.13
N GLU A 544 6.18 -13.69 19.44
CA GLU A 544 5.60 -12.53 20.11
C GLU A 544 6.42 -12.01 21.30
N HIS A 545 6.19 -10.70 21.56
CA HIS A 545 6.77 -9.99 22.69
C HIS A 545 5.71 -9.37 23.61
N ASP A 546 4.46 -9.33 23.18
CA ASP A 546 3.33 -8.80 23.95
C ASP A 546 2.99 -9.73 25.13
N LEU A 547 2.93 -9.18 26.34
CA LEU A 547 2.71 -9.96 27.55
C LEU A 547 1.32 -10.61 27.57
N ASP A 548 0.27 -9.92 27.14
CA ASP A 548 -1.10 -10.43 27.12
C ASP A 548 -1.20 -11.66 26.19
N THR A 549 -0.50 -11.62 25.05
CA THR A 549 -0.42 -12.74 24.11
C THR A 549 0.35 -13.93 24.70
N ILE A 550 1.47 -13.66 25.40
CA ILE A 550 2.27 -14.70 26.07
C ILE A 550 1.44 -15.35 27.19
N GLU A 551 0.69 -14.59 27.98
CA GLU A 551 -0.18 -15.09 29.05
C GLU A 551 -1.31 -15.98 28.52
N SER A 552 -1.80 -15.71 27.30
CA SER A 552 -2.87 -16.46 26.66
C SER A 552 -2.41 -17.79 26.01
N ALA A 553 -1.11 -18.07 25.99
CA ALA A 553 -0.54 -19.24 25.34
C ALA A 553 -0.78 -20.55 26.12
N ASP A 554 -1.07 -21.64 25.39
CA ASP A 554 -1.10 -23.00 25.96
C ASP A 554 0.32 -23.51 26.28
N GLN A 555 1.31 -23.13 25.43
CA GLN A 555 2.74 -23.45 25.60
C GLN A 555 3.59 -22.22 25.27
N ILE A 556 4.59 -21.95 26.09
CA ILE A 556 5.54 -20.86 25.89
C ILE A 556 6.93 -21.46 25.67
N ILE A 557 7.63 -21.01 24.64
CA ILE A 557 9.03 -21.34 24.34
C ILE A 557 9.83 -20.03 24.43
N ASP A 558 10.68 -19.92 25.46
CA ASP A 558 11.52 -18.76 25.67
C ASP A 558 12.93 -19.01 25.13
N MET A 559 13.31 -18.18 24.15
CA MET A 559 14.59 -18.27 23.44
C MET A 559 15.58 -17.27 24.07
N GLY A 560 16.84 -17.68 24.22
CA GLY A 560 17.83 -16.81 24.84
C GLY A 560 19.18 -17.47 24.99
N PRO A 561 19.91 -17.14 26.10
CA PRO A 561 19.58 -16.16 27.15
C PRO A 561 19.75 -14.71 26.73
N LYS A 562 20.52 -14.45 25.64
CA LYS A 562 20.80 -13.12 25.08
C LYS A 562 20.56 -13.13 23.55
N ALA A 563 21.06 -12.12 22.86
CA ALA A 563 20.97 -11.95 21.42
C ALA A 563 22.20 -12.50 20.67
N GLY A 564 22.05 -12.77 19.36
CA GLY A 564 23.15 -13.16 18.46
C GLY A 564 23.88 -14.42 18.88
N PHE A 565 25.21 -14.40 18.92
CA PHE A 565 26.03 -15.56 19.31
C PHE A 565 25.78 -16.04 20.75
N HIS A 566 25.39 -15.14 21.64
CA HIS A 566 25.06 -15.46 23.03
C HIS A 566 23.60 -15.91 23.23
N GLY A 567 22.80 -15.93 22.15
CA GLY A 567 21.45 -16.47 22.10
C GLY A 567 21.41 -17.87 21.48
N GLY A 568 20.28 -18.23 20.90
CA GLY A 568 20.12 -19.48 20.12
C GLY A 568 19.83 -20.72 20.94
N GLU A 569 19.51 -20.58 22.23
CA GLU A 569 19.18 -21.69 23.13
C GLU A 569 17.70 -21.62 23.55
N VAL A 570 17.09 -22.76 23.80
CA VAL A 570 15.77 -22.83 24.46
C VAL A 570 15.99 -22.71 25.97
N VAL A 571 15.74 -21.54 26.53
CA VAL A 571 15.88 -21.27 27.97
C VAL A 571 14.77 -21.95 28.77
N PHE A 572 13.57 -21.95 28.21
CA PHE A 572 12.40 -22.57 28.84
C PHE A 572 11.41 -23.06 27.76
N SER A 573 10.72 -24.17 28.08
CA SER A 573 9.57 -24.65 27.31
C SER A 573 8.54 -25.25 28.25
N GLY A 574 7.33 -24.70 28.33
CA GLY A 574 6.29 -25.14 29.25
C GLY A 574 5.12 -24.18 29.33
N LYS A 575 4.38 -24.20 30.44
CA LYS A 575 3.20 -23.37 30.72
C LYS A 575 3.54 -22.07 31.43
N LEU A 576 2.60 -21.11 31.43
CA LEU A 576 2.73 -19.80 32.08
C LEU A 576 3.15 -19.90 33.55
N GLU A 577 2.52 -20.77 34.34
CA GLU A 577 2.80 -20.96 35.77
C GLU A 577 4.23 -21.46 36.05
N GLN A 578 4.87 -22.06 35.08
CA GLN A 578 6.24 -22.59 35.21
C GLN A 578 7.29 -21.58 34.80
N ILE A 579 7.04 -20.73 33.74
CA ILE A 579 7.98 -19.71 33.28
C ILE A 579 8.14 -18.59 34.31
N THR A 580 7.04 -18.20 35.00
CA THR A 580 7.05 -17.15 36.05
C THR A 580 7.94 -17.53 37.24
N LYS A 581 8.20 -18.84 37.47
CA LYS A 581 9.08 -19.37 38.52
C LYS A 581 10.50 -19.64 38.00
N HIS A 582 10.74 -19.50 36.70
CA HIS A 582 12.02 -19.92 36.10
C HIS A 582 13.08 -18.82 36.17
N LYS A 583 14.07 -18.94 37.05
CA LYS A 583 15.08 -17.91 37.36
C LYS A 583 15.91 -17.41 36.16
N LYS A 584 16.14 -18.24 35.14
CA LYS A 584 16.97 -17.90 33.97
C LYS A 584 16.17 -17.20 32.87
N SER A 585 14.85 -17.28 32.87
CA SER A 585 13.99 -16.66 31.86
C SER A 585 13.87 -15.17 32.12
N LEU A 586 14.30 -14.35 31.15
CA LEU A 586 14.13 -12.90 31.20
C LEU A 586 12.66 -12.52 31.05
N THR A 587 11.95 -13.14 30.11
CA THR A 587 10.51 -13.01 29.93
C THR A 587 9.74 -13.40 31.18
N GLY A 588 10.14 -14.50 31.86
CA GLY A 588 9.54 -14.94 33.11
C GLY A 588 9.65 -13.91 34.26
N LYS A 589 10.75 -13.16 34.32
CA LYS A 589 10.94 -12.09 35.31
C LYS A 589 10.01 -10.89 35.08
N TYR A 590 9.72 -10.57 33.81
CA TYR A 590 8.73 -9.52 33.50
C TYR A 590 7.29 -9.99 33.78
N LEU A 591 6.96 -11.23 33.42
CA LEU A 591 5.64 -11.82 33.70
C LEU A 591 5.37 -11.99 35.21
N SER A 592 6.39 -12.27 36.01
CA SER A 592 6.25 -12.38 37.48
C SER A 592 6.22 -11.03 38.20
N GLY A 593 6.53 -9.93 37.50
CA GLY A 593 6.70 -8.62 38.10
C GLY A 593 8.02 -8.41 38.86
N GLU A 594 8.95 -9.39 38.84
CA GLU A 594 10.30 -9.24 39.42
C GLU A 594 11.07 -8.11 38.73
N LYS A 595 10.86 -7.96 37.43
CA LYS A 595 11.43 -6.89 36.59
C LYS A 595 10.31 -6.12 35.90
N PHE A 596 10.40 -4.78 35.90
CA PHE A 596 9.44 -3.91 35.24
C PHE A 596 10.11 -2.60 34.84
N ILE A 597 9.50 -1.88 33.88
CA ILE A 597 9.93 -0.54 33.47
C ILE A 597 9.41 0.45 34.49
N SER A 598 10.32 1.09 35.23
CA SER A 598 9.99 2.09 36.25
C SER A 598 9.48 3.39 35.59
N LEU A 599 8.63 4.12 36.32
CA LEU A 599 8.21 5.46 35.94
C LEU A 599 9.42 6.42 36.02
N PRO A 600 9.62 7.27 35.01
CA PRO A 600 10.68 8.28 35.06
C PRO A 600 10.31 9.40 36.00
N ASN A 601 11.31 10.21 36.41
CA ASN A 601 11.04 11.52 36.98
C ASN A 601 10.47 12.41 35.87
N TYR A 602 9.17 12.66 35.89
CA TYR A 602 8.52 13.48 34.84
C TYR A 602 9.04 14.93 34.91
N ARG A 603 9.27 15.49 33.75
CA ARG A 603 9.65 16.89 33.59
C ARG A 603 8.43 17.77 33.86
N THR A 604 8.63 18.87 34.56
CA THR A 604 7.56 19.86 34.83
C THR A 604 6.95 20.36 33.51
N THR A 605 5.64 20.46 33.43
CA THR A 605 4.93 21.03 32.29
C THR A 605 5.38 22.48 32.06
N THR A 606 5.82 22.80 30.87
CA THR A 606 6.17 24.15 30.43
C THR A 606 5.00 24.74 29.64
N PHE A 607 4.75 26.04 29.81
CA PHE A 607 3.77 26.77 28.97
C PHE A 607 4.27 27.02 27.54
N ASP A 608 5.52 26.65 27.26
CA ASP A 608 6.14 26.84 25.96
C ASP A 608 5.85 25.64 25.04
N HIS A 609 5.05 25.88 24.01
CA HIS A 609 4.61 24.85 23.06
C HIS A 609 4.45 25.42 21.64
N PHE A 610 4.59 24.60 20.63
CA PHE A 610 4.13 24.90 19.29
C PHE A 610 2.82 24.15 19.02
N SER A 611 2.03 24.67 18.06
CA SER A 611 0.70 24.08 17.79
C SER A 611 0.41 24.00 16.30
N ILE A 612 -0.36 22.98 15.92
CA ILE A 612 -1.03 22.87 14.66
C ILE A 612 -2.51 23.20 14.84
N ILE A 613 -3.04 24.06 14.00
CA ILE A 613 -4.42 24.55 14.05
C ILE A 613 -5.18 24.09 12.83
N GLY A 614 -6.35 23.50 13.05
CA GLY A 614 -7.30 23.15 12.02
C GLY A 614 -6.81 22.02 11.09
N ALA A 615 -6.12 21.03 11.60
CA ALA A 615 -5.71 19.87 10.82
C ALA A 615 -6.94 19.10 10.34
N SER A 616 -7.10 18.98 9.01
CA SER A 616 -8.24 18.34 8.36
C SER A 616 -7.75 17.57 7.15
N GLY A 617 -7.94 16.30 7.13
CA GLY A 617 -7.53 15.43 6.03
C GLY A 617 -7.74 13.99 6.42
N ASN A 618 -8.07 13.13 5.48
CA ASN A 618 -8.55 11.80 5.74
C ASN A 618 -9.72 11.86 6.74
N ASN A 619 -9.56 11.25 7.93
CA ASN A 619 -10.59 11.25 8.97
C ASN A 619 -10.46 12.39 10.00
N LEU A 620 -9.46 13.26 9.91
CA LEU A 620 -9.27 14.35 10.88
C LEU A 620 -10.38 15.41 10.78
N LYS A 621 -10.97 15.77 11.94
CA LYS A 621 -12.13 16.66 12.05
C LYS A 621 -11.72 18.07 12.51
N ASN A 622 -10.87 18.77 11.74
CA ASN A 622 -10.43 20.15 12.02
C ASN A 622 -9.84 20.30 13.43
N VAL A 623 -8.85 19.45 13.77
CA VAL A 623 -8.29 19.36 15.11
C VAL A 623 -7.19 20.37 15.37
N ASP A 624 -7.16 20.91 16.60
CA ASP A 624 -6.11 21.75 17.13
C ASP A 624 -5.29 20.96 18.15
N VAL A 625 -3.95 20.95 18.01
CA VAL A 625 -3.08 20.17 18.87
C VAL A 625 -1.84 20.96 19.26
N SER A 626 -1.49 20.92 20.55
CA SER A 626 -0.33 21.60 21.13
C SER A 626 0.73 20.60 21.56
N PHE A 627 1.99 20.92 21.26
CA PHE A 627 3.15 20.09 21.52
C PHE A 627 4.16 20.87 22.39
N PRO A 628 4.33 20.50 23.66
CA PRO A 628 5.32 21.17 24.52
C PRO A 628 6.75 20.91 24.04
N TYR A 629 7.59 21.93 24.09
CA TYR A 629 9.01 21.81 23.74
C TYR A 629 9.79 21.01 24.80
N GLU A 630 10.91 20.40 24.36
CA GLU A 630 11.85 19.66 25.19
C GLU A 630 11.19 18.57 26.03
N ARG A 631 10.26 17.81 25.43
CA ARG A 631 9.47 16.74 26.08
C ARG A 631 9.42 15.49 25.23
N LEU A 632 9.23 14.37 25.91
CA LEU A 632 8.80 13.13 25.28
C LEU A 632 7.27 13.15 25.19
N ILE A 633 6.75 13.21 23.96
CA ILE A 633 5.33 13.32 23.68
C ILE A 633 4.86 12.02 23.03
N ALA A 634 3.90 11.32 23.64
CA ALA A 634 3.29 10.13 23.09
C ALA A 634 1.97 10.47 22.39
N ILE A 635 1.83 10.03 21.15
CA ILE A 635 0.59 10.11 20.37
C ILE A 635 -0.04 8.72 20.39
N THR A 636 -1.17 8.60 21.04
CA THR A 636 -1.86 7.34 21.26
C THR A 636 -3.31 7.35 20.76
N GLY A 637 -4.03 6.25 20.90
CA GLY A 637 -5.42 6.09 20.49
C GLY A 637 -5.65 4.81 19.71
N VAL A 638 -6.90 4.45 19.50
CA VAL A 638 -7.29 3.21 18.82
C VAL A 638 -6.77 3.15 17.37
N SER A 639 -6.71 1.94 16.80
CA SER A 639 -6.28 1.75 15.41
C SER A 639 -7.22 2.51 14.45
N GLY A 640 -6.62 3.24 13.48
CA GLY A 640 -7.39 4.07 12.54
C GLY A 640 -7.93 5.40 13.09
N SER A 641 -7.59 5.83 14.32
CA SER A 641 -8.06 7.09 14.93
C SER A 641 -7.52 8.38 14.29
N GLY A 642 -6.54 8.28 13.38
CA GLY A 642 -5.98 9.43 12.67
C GLY A 642 -4.57 9.84 13.09
N LYS A 643 -3.88 9.07 13.95
CA LYS A 643 -2.51 9.35 14.44
C LYS A 643 -1.52 9.63 13.31
N SER A 644 -1.40 8.71 12.36
CA SER A 644 -0.48 8.86 11.22
C SER A 644 -0.91 9.98 10.27
N SER A 645 -2.22 10.26 10.13
CA SER A 645 -2.73 11.41 9.37
C SER A 645 -2.28 12.73 10.01
N LEU A 646 -2.42 12.87 11.33
CA LEU A 646 -2.00 14.07 12.06
C LEU A 646 -0.47 14.26 12.03
N ILE A 647 0.28 13.21 12.37
CA ILE A 647 1.73 13.32 12.60
C ILE A 647 2.51 13.15 11.30
N ASN A 648 2.36 12.01 10.61
CA ASN A 648 3.21 11.66 9.46
C ASN A 648 2.80 12.37 8.16
N GLN A 649 1.49 12.67 8.00
CA GLN A 649 0.97 13.25 6.76
C GLN A 649 0.64 14.75 6.86
N THR A 650 0.55 15.32 8.08
CA THR A 650 0.26 16.74 8.27
C THR A 650 1.43 17.45 8.97
N LEU A 651 1.69 17.17 10.25
CA LEU A 651 2.63 17.93 11.08
C LEU A 651 4.10 17.80 10.60
N TYR A 652 4.57 16.57 10.39
CA TYR A 652 5.95 16.33 9.93
C TYR A 652 6.24 16.97 8.57
N PRO A 653 5.43 16.79 7.51
CA PRO A 653 5.67 17.47 6.24
C PRO A 653 5.59 18.99 6.36
N ALA A 654 4.65 19.53 7.13
CA ALA A 654 4.49 20.96 7.34
C ALA A 654 5.72 21.59 8.00
N LEU A 655 6.20 21.03 9.11
CA LEU A 655 7.42 21.49 9.77
C LEU A 655 8.67 21.27 8.90
N SER A 656 8.76 20.14 8.21
CA SER A 656 9.89 19.84 7.31
C SER A 656 9.96 20.82 6.13
N ASN A 657 8.82 21.22 5.57
CA ASN A 657 8.76 22.21 4.49
C ASN A 657 9.17 23.60 4.99
N MET A 658 8.77 23.96 6.22
CA MET A 658 9.11 25.23 6.84
C MET A 658 10.62 25.34 7.11
N VAL A 659 11.24 24.31 7.74
CA VAL A 659 12.64 24.35 8.16
C VAL A 659 13.60 24.07 7.01
N ASN A 660 13.29 23.12 6.12
CA ASN A 660 14.21 22.65 5.07
C ASN A 660 13.91 23.24 3.68
N PHE A 661 12.96 24.20 3.59
CA PHE A 661 12.50 24.80 2.31
C PHE A 661 12.14 23.71 1.27
N GLY A 662 11.59 22.59 1.76
CA GLY A 662 11.19 21.45 0.95
C GLY A 662 9.79 21.61 0.38
N VAL A 663 9.41 20.71 -0.55
CA VAL A 663 8.04 20.60 -1.05
C VAL A 663 7.63 19.14 -0.83
N LYS A 664 7.16 18.83 0.38
CA LYS A 664 6.53 17.54 0.68
C LYS A 664 5.03 17.73 0.62
N ASP A 665 4.35 16.76 0.02
CA ASP A 665 2.88 16.71 0.08
C ASP A 665 2.44 16.61 1.54
N MET A 666 1.42 17.39 1.89
CA MET A 666 0.87 17.43 3.24
C MET A 666 -0.66 17.53 3.18
N LEU A 667 -1.30 16.96 4.19
CA LEU A 667 -2.75 17.09 4.34
C LEU A 667 -3.13 18.53 4.77
N PRO A 668 -4.36 18.96 4.51
CA PRO A 668 -4.81 20.31 4.80
C PRO A 668 -4.77 20.64 6.31
N PHE A 669 -4.33 21.85 6.65
CA PHE A 669 -4.42 22.47 7.97
C PHE A 669 -4.50 23.98 7.81
N LYS A 670 -4.90 24.72 8.87
CA LYS A 670 -5.05 26.17 8.79
C LYS A 670 -3.73 26.90 9.05
N ASN A 671 -3.04 26.58 10.14
CA ASN A 671 -1.83 27.30 10.54
C ASN A 671 -0.92 26.49 11.47
N LEU A 672 0.37 26.84 11.49
CA LEU A 672 1.33 26.46 12.52
C LEU A 672 1.66 27.70 13.38
N VAL A 673 1.69 27.50 14.70
CA VAL A 673 1.88 28.61 15.65
C VAL A 673 3.07 28.31 16.55
N ARG A 674 3.88 29.35 16.85
CA ARG A 674 5.06 29.28 17.75
C ARG A 674 6.11 28.24 17.35
N THR A 675 6.46 28.19 16.05
CA THR A 675 7.44 27.24 15.50
C THR A 675 8.86 27.80 15.37
N ASP A 676 9.08 29.04 15.82
CA ASP A 676 10.32 29.81 15.68
C ASP A 676 11.54 29.18 16.34
N LYS A 677 11.36 28.37 17.37
CA LYS A 677 12.44 27.63 18.05
C LYS A 677 12.89 26.37 17.29
N ILE A 678 12.17 25.90 16.29
CA ILE A 678 12.48 24.64 15.62
C ILE A 678 13.58 24.87 14.58
N GLU A 679 14.78 24.34 14.83
CA GLU A 679 15.93 24.45 13.92
C GLU A 679 16.03 23.25 12.96
N ARG A 680 15.63 22.07 13.40
CA ARG A 680 15.72 20.82 12.64
C ARG A 680 14.52 19.92 12.86
N VAL A 681 14.15 19.19 11.81
CA VAL A 681 13.06 18.21 11.85
C VAL A 681 13.55 16.88 11.27
N ILE A 682 13.49 15.81 12.06
CA ILE A 682 14.01 14.49 11.73
C ILE A 682 12.89 13.45 11.86
N ASN A 683 12.69 12.66 10.80
CA ASN A 683 11.77 11.52 10.84
C ASN A 683 12.55 10.22 10.86
N VAL A 684 12.32 9.40 11.88
CA VAL A 684 12.91 8.08 12.07
C VAL A 684 11.83 7.03 11.78
N ASP A 685 11.64 6.72 10.49
CA ASP A 685 10.65 5.77 10.00
C ASP A 685 11.20 4.33 9.91
N GLN A 686 10.34 3.34 9.77
CA GLN A 686 10.67 1.91 9.65
C GLN A 686 11.16 1.50 8.25
N LYS A 687 11.29 2.45 7.30
CA LYS A 687 11.79 2.13 5.95
C LYS A 687 13.23 1.62 5.99
N PRO A 688 13.62 0.69 5.11
CA PRO A 688 14.97 0.18 5.06
C PRO A 688 16.04 1.29 4.94
N ILE A 689 17.20 1.10 5.57
CA ILE A 689 18.34 2.04 5.50
C ILE A 689 19.00 2.09 4.12
N GLY A 690 18.58 1.23 3.21
CA GLY A 690 19.01 1.22 1.81
C GLY A 690 18.21 0.20 1.00
N LYS A 691 18.22 0.40 -0.32
CA LYS A 691 17.45 -0.43 -1.28
C LYS A 691 18.29 -1.50 -1.98
N THR A 692 19.58 -1.55 -1.70
CA THR A 692 20.52 -2.46 -2.37
C THR A 692 21.23 -3.35 -1.35
N PRO A 693 21.66 -4.57 -1.74
CA PRO A 693 22.44 -5.45 -0.88
C PRO A 693 23.79 -4.88 -0.39
N ARG A 694 24.25 -3.79 -1.02
CA ARG A 694 25.48 -3.09 -0.63
C ARG A 694 25.28 -2.15 0.56
N SER A 695 24.04 -1.73 0.84
CA SER A 695 23.74 -0.93 2.03
C SER A 695 23.77 -1.81 3.26
N ASN A 696 24.45 -1.34 4.32
CA ASN A 696 24.59 -2.07 5.58
C ASN A 696 24.73 -1.08 6.77
N PRO A 697 24.63 -1.53 8.02
CA PRO A 697 24.80 -0.69 9.21
C PRO A 697 26.07 0.13 9.22
N ALA A 698 27.21 -0.48 8.86
CA ALA A 698 28.52 0.20 8.85
C ALA A 698 28.57 1.37 7.85
N THR A 699 27.98 1.22 6.67
CA THR A 699 27.94 2.28 5.65
C THR A 699 26.97 3.39 6.03
N TYR A 700 25.81 3.04 6.58
CA TYR A 700 24.77 4.01 6.94
C TYR A 700 25.21 4.91 8.11
N THR A 701 25.79 4.34 9.15
CA THR A 701 26.30 5.08 10.32
C THR A 701 27.60 5.82 10.06
N GLY A 702 28.24 5.60 8.88
CA GLY A 702 29.52 6.19 8.54
C GLY A 702 30.73 5.54 9.23
N ILE A 703 30.55 4.46 10.01
CA ILE A 703 31.65 3.69 10.63
C ILE A 703 32.61 3.16 9.56
N PHE A 704 32.06 2.68 8.45
CA PHE A 704 32.85 2.08 7.37
C PHE A 704 33.87 3.00 6.74
N THR A 705 33.62 4.31 6.73
CA THR A 705 34.60 5.30 6.26
C THR A 705 35.85 5.29 7.11
N HIS A 706 35.71 5.26 8.44
CA HIS A 706 36.86 5.20 9.36
C HIS A 706 37.55 3.84 9.33
N ILE A 707 36.81 2.73 9.12
CA ILE A 707 37.44 1.40 8.95
C ILE A 707 38.27 1.37 7.69
N ARG A 708 37.79 1.87 6.55
CA ARG A 708 38.57 1.93 5.29
C ARG A 708 39.82 2.78 5.42
N ASP A 709 39.72 3.91 6.13
CA ASP A 709 40.87 4.76 6.40
C ASP A 709 41.93 4.02 7.24
N LEU A 710 41.51 3.31 8.27
CA LEU A 710 42.39 2.50 9.10
C LEU A 710 43.10 1.41 8.30
N PHE A 711 42.41 0.69 7.41
CA PHE A 711 43.01 -0.34 6.57
C PHE A 711 44.01 0.27 5.56
N ALA A 712 43.74 1.45 5.01
CA ALA A 712 44.66 2.15 4.13
C ALA A 712 45.93 2.62 4.84
N GLN A 713 45.91 2.77 6.16
CA GLN A 713 47.07 3.16 6.98
C GLN A 713 47.94 1.98 7.43
N THR A 714 47.48 0.72 7.21
CA THR A 714 48.29 -0.45 7.56
C THR A 714 49.60 -0.50 6.75
N ARG A 715 50.62 -1.11 7.31
CA ARG A 715 51.95 -1.23 6.68
C ARG A 715 51.88 -1.90 5.31
N GLU A 716 51.16 -3.01 5.22
CA GLU A 716 50.98 -3.79 3.97
C GLU A 716 50.22 -2.99 2.89
N ALA A 717 49.15 -2.25 3.27
CA ALA A 717 48.45 -1.42 2.33
C ALA A 717 49.31 -0.29 1.77
N LYS A 718 50.18 0.34 2.60
CA LYS A 718 51.12 1.39 2.18
C LYS A 718 52.18 0.84 1.24
N ILE A 719 52.75 -0.35 1.54
CA ILE A 719 53.75 -1.01 0.68
C ILE A 719 53.16 -1.28 -0.72
N ARG A 720 51.91 -1.73 -0.78
CA ARG A 720 51.21 -2.02 -2.05
C ARG A 720 50.58 -0.80 -2.71
N GLY A 721 50.71 0.39 -2.13
CA GLY A 721 50.14 1.63 -2.67
C GLY A 721 48.59 1.67 -2.62
N TYR A 722 47.96 0.91 -1.72
CA TYR A 722 46.51 0.83 -1.62
C TYR A 722 45.95 2.06 -0.90
N LYS A 723 45.10 2.78 -1.59
CA LYS A 723 44.35 3.95 -1.05
C LYS A 723 43.01 3.52 -0.46
N ILE A 724 42.31 4.44 0.25
CA ILE A 724 40.99 4.25 0.88
C ILE A 724 39.95 3.63 -0.07
N GLY A 725 40.00 4.00 -1.37
CA GLY A 725 39.12 3.46 -2.41
C GLY A 725 39.25 1.97 -2.63
N ARG A 726 40.46 1.37 -2.40
CA ARG A 726 40.70 -0.08 -2.53
C ARG A 726 39.82 -0.90 -1.58
N PHE A 727 39.56 -0.38 -0.39
CA PHE A 727 38.76 -1.01 0.66
C PHE A 727 37.26 -0.71 0.57
N SER A 728 36.80 -0.15 -0.57
CA SER A 728 35.39 0.11 -0.84
C SER A 728 34.79 -0.96 -1.77
N PHE A 729 33.78 -1.67 -1.35
CA PHE A 729 33.03 -2.58 -2.21
C PHE A 729 32.13 -1.87 -3.25
N ASN A 730 32.04 -0.54 -3.20
CA ASN A 730 31.26 0.25 -4.17
C ASN A 730 32.13 0.76 -5.34
N VAL A 731 33.45 0.73 -5.21
CA VAL A 731 34.41 1.30 -6.18
C VAL A 731 35.20 0.17 -6.84
N LYS A 732 35.47 0.28 -8.15
CA LYS A 732 36.34 -0.67 -8.87
C LYS A 732 37.75 -0.66 -8.29
N GLY A 733 38.42 -1.83 -8.38
CA GLY A 733 39.79 -2.04 -7.96
C GLY A 733 40.01 -2.98 -6.79
N GLY A 734 39.15 -2.89 -5.74
CA GLY A 734 39.23 -3.79 -4.57
C GLY A 734 38.04 -4.72 -4.40
N ARG A 735 36.93 -4.45 -5.05
CA ARG A 735 35.72 -5.26 -5.00
C ARG A 735 35.79 -6.49 -5.91
N CYS A 736 35.01 -7.50 -5.62
CA CYS A 736 34.74 -8.57 -6.58
C CYS A 736 33.93 -8.00 -7.76
N GLU A 737 34.42 -8.19 -8.98
CA GLU A 737 33.75 -7.61 -10.16
C GLU A 737 32.55 -8.45 -10.61
N SER A 738 32.49 -9.76 -10.36
CA SER A 738 31.37 -10.63 -10.71
C SER A 738 30.08 -10.21 -9.99
N CYS A 739 30.13 -10.03 -8.67
CA CYS A 739 28.99 -9.51 -7.90
C CYS A 739 29.02 -7.99 -7.74
N GLN A 740 30.02 -7.31 -8.30
CA GLN A 740 30.22 -5.87 -8.17
C GLN A 740 30.23 -5.35 -6.71
N GLY A 741 30.73 -6.19 -5.78
CA GLY A 741 30.78 -5.87 -4.36
C GLY A 741 29.49 -6.10 -3.58
N ALA A 742 28.48 -6.73 -4.17
CA ALA A 742 27.24 -7.07 -3.46
C ALA A 742 27.39 -8.31 -2.56
N GLY A 743 28.32 -9.21 -2.90
CA GLY A 743 28.51 -10.51 -2.25
C GLY A 743 27.51 -11.58 -2.71
N ILE A 744 26.44 -11.14 -3.36
CA ILE A 744 25.36 -11.99 -3.89
C ILE A 744 25.09 -11.62 -5.35
N ILE A 745 24.57 -12.57 -6.11
CA ILE A 745 24.13 -12.41 -7.49
C ILE A 745 22.60 -12.48 -7.49
N LYS A 746 21.97 -11.48 -8.09
CA LYS A 746 20.53 -11.44 -8.30
C LYS A 746 20.19 -12.19 -9.58
N ILE A 747 19.36 -13.21 -9.47
CA ILE A 747 18.76 -13.91 -10.61
C ILE A 747 17.35 -13.36 -10.79
N GLU A 748 17.12 -12.63 -11.87
CA GLU A 748 15.80 -12.07 -12.17
C GLU A 748 14.89 -13.14 -12.76
N MET A 749 13.77 -13.38 -12.08
CA MET A 749 12.75 -14.34 -12.49
C MET A 749 11.54 -13.55 -13.03
N ASN A 750 11.21 -13.69 -14.32
CA ASN A 750 10.18 -12.87 -14.99
C ASN A 750 8.78 -12.94 -14.35
N PHE A 751 8.41 -14.04 -13.71
CA PHE A 751 7.09 -14.25 -13.11
C PHE A 751 7.12 -14.63 -11.63
N LEU A 752 8.31 -14.80 -11.05
CA LEU A 752 8.55 -15.18 -9.67
C LEU A 752 9.36 -14.09 -8.95
N PRO A 753 9.41 -14.07 -7.62
CA PRO A 753 10.32 -13.22 -6.88
C PRO A 753 11.77 -13.45 -7.28
N ASP A 754 12.57 -12.38 -7.32
CA ASP A 754 14.00 -12.46 -7.62
C ASP A 754 14.73 -13.34 -6.60
N VAL A 755 15.56 -14.26 -7.07
CA VAL A 755 16.39 -15.13 -6.21
C VAL A 755 17.78 -14.51 -6.04
N TYR A 756 18.29 -14.57 -4.81
CA TYR A 756 19.61 -14.08 -4.46
C TYR A 756 20.50 -15.23 -4.02
N VAL A 757 21.58 -15.50 -4.76
CA VAL A 757 22.55 -16.56 -4.44
C VAL A 757 23.91 -15.97 -4.09
N SER A 758 24.66 -16.64 -3.22
CA SER A 758 26.04 -16.23 -2.91
C SER A 758 26.89 -16.21 -4.17
N CYS A 759 27.77 -15.21 -4.29
CA CYS A 759 28.71 -15.13 -5.41
C CYS A 759 29.81 -16.18 -5.26
N ASP A 760 29.91 -17.10 -6.20
CA ASP A 760 30.89 -18.20 -6.18
C ASP A 760 32.34 -17.69 -6.21
N ASP A 761 32.63 -16.60 -6.96
CA ASP A 761 34.00 -16.06 -7.10
C ASP A 761 34.56 -15.51 -5.80
N CYS A 762 33.73 -14.83 -5.00
CA CYS A 762 34.17 -14.26 -3.73
C CYS A 762 33.60 -14.97 -2.50
N ASN A 763 32.78 -16.03 -2.68
CA ASN A 763 32.11 -16.75 -1.60
C ASN A 763 31.42 -15.80 -0.60
N GLY A 764 30.68 -14.81 -1.13
CA GLY A 764 29.98 -13.82 -0.32
C GLY A 764 30.84 -12.68 0.25
N LYS A 765 32.18 -12.75 0.15
CA LYS A 765 33.12 -11.81 0.81
C LYS A 765 33.20 -10.41 0.19
N ARG A 766 32.55 -10.13 -0.94
CA ARG A 766 32.43 -8.82 -1.60
C ARG A 766 33.73 -8.26 -2.21
N TYR A 767 34.92 -8.74 -1.85
CA TYR A 767 36.22 -8.24 -2.27
C TYR A 767 36.99 -9.28 -3.10
N ASN A 768 37.99 -8.77 -3.84
CA ASN A 768 38.95 -9.65 -4.49
C ASN A 768 40.00 -10.18 -3.50
N LYS A 769 40.71 -11.26 -3.90
CA LYS A 769 41.67 -11.98 -3.05
C LYS A 769 42.80 -11.08 -2.53
N GLU A 770 43.27 -10.14 -3.36
CA GLU A 770 44.41 -9.27 -2.99
C GLU A 770 44.00 -8.26 -1.90
N THR A 771 42.76 -7.74 -1.93
CA THR A 771 42.27 -6.84 -0.88
C THR A 771 42.08 -7.57 0.44
N LEU A 772 41.65 -8.85 0.40
CA LEU A 772 41.42 -9.67 1.59
C LEU A 772 42.74 -10.11 2.28
N GLN A 773 43.90 -10.00 1.59
CA GLN A 773 45.21 -10.24 2.21
C GLN A 773 45.68 -9.14 3.17
N ILE A 774 45.04 -7.96 3.12
CA ILE A 774 45.36 -6.88 4.04
C ILE A 774 44.63 -7.08 5.36
N GLU A 775 45.40 -7.16 6.44
CA GLU A 775 44.88 -7.41 7.77
C GLU A 775 45.17 -6.26 8.75
N TYR A 776 44.26 -6.07 9.68
CA TYR A 776 44.44 -5.26 10.88
C TYR A 776 44.14 -6.12 12.12
N LYS A 777 45.18 -6.33 12.99
CA LYS A 777 45.07 -7.25 14.15
C LYS A 777 44.61 -8.65 13.78
N ASN A 778 45.16 -9.22 12.73
CA ASN A 778 44.82 -10.57 12.20
C ASN A 778 43.36 -10.71 11.72
N LYS A 779 42.75 -9.62 11.29
CA LYS A 779 41.42 -9.60 10.69
C LYS A 779 41.44 -8.82 9.40
N ASN A 780 40.92 -9.40 8.33
CA ASN A 780 40.73 -8.72 7.06
C ASN A 780 39.40 -7.90 7.08
N ILE A 781 39.18 -7.14 6.01
CA ILE A 781 38.00 -6.23 5.96
C ILE A 781 36.65 -6.98 5.93
N ASP A 782 36.57 -8.19 5.38
CA ASP A 782 35.39 -9.02 5.40
C ASP A 782 35.12 -9.58 6.81
N ASP A 783 36.18 -10.03 7.52
CA ASP A 783 36.06 -10.44 8.92
C ASP A 783 35.46 -9.33 9.79
N ILE A 784 35.87 -8.08 9.55
CA ILE A 784 35.32 -6.90 10.26
C ILE A 784 33.85 -6.69 9.91
N LEU A 785 33.45 -6.81 8.65
CA LEU A 785 32.05 -6.68 8.26
C LEU A 785 31.17 -7.81 8.84
N ASN A 786 31.75 -8.98 9.08
CA ASN A 786 31.05 -10.11 9.70
C ASN A 786 31.04 -10.06 11.24
N MET A 787 31.76 -9.15 11.87
CA MET A 787 31.67 -8.93 13.32
C MET A 787 30.31 -8.40 13.74
N SER A 788 29.83 -8.85 14.90
CA SER A 788 28.73 -8.17 15.58
C SER A 788 29.16 -6.79 16.07
N VAL A 789 28.18 -5.90 16.31
CA VAL A 789 28.47 -4.56 16.91
C VAL A 789 29.16 -4.74 18.27
N GLU A 790 28.77 -5.72 19.07
CA GLU A 790 29.37 -6.01 20.38
C GLU A 790 30.85 -6.42 20.27
N ASP A 791 31.18 -7.37 19.38
CA ASP A 791 32.56 -7.79 19.13
C ASP A 791 33.40 -6.63 18.58
N ALA A 792 32.83 -5.86 17.66
CA ALA A 792 33.50 -4.70 17.06
C ALA A 792 33.81 -3.61 18.10
N ARG A 793 32.95 -3.41 19.11
CA ARG A 793 33.25 -2.49 20.25
C ARG A 793 34.50 -2.86 21.00
N VAL A 794 34.66 -4.17 21.27
CA VAL A 794 35.86 -4.68 21.96
C VAL A 794 37.09 -4.56 21.07
N PHE A 795 36.96 -4.91 19.79
CA PHE A 795 38.05 -4.89 18.81
C PHE A 795 38.59 -3.47 18.55
N PHE A 796 37.67 -2.49 18.43
CA PHE A 796 38.01 -1.08 18.14
C PHE A 796 38.06 -0.17 19.38
N LYS A 797 38.20 -0.73 20.58
CA LYS A 797 38.12 0.05 21.86
C LYS A 797 39.00 1.27 21.92
N ASN A 798 40.16 1.25 21.23
CA ASN A 798 41.17 2.31 21.22
C ASN A 798 40.96 3.32 20.06
N ILE A 799 39.95 3.17 19.22
CA ILE A 799 39.74 4.03 18.04
C ILE A 799 38.46 4.83 18.26
N GLN A 800 38.59 6.01 18.86
CA GLN A 800 37.45 6.84 19.31
C GLN A 800 36.39 7.12 18.26
N PRO A 801 36.69 7.49 16.98
CA PRO A 801 35.68 7.75 15.97
C PRO A 801 34.82 6.54 15.62
N ILE A 802 35.38 5.32 15.70
CA ILE A 802 34.67 4.06 15.48
C ILE A 802 33.90 3.68 16.74
N LYS A 803 34.57 3.72 17.92
CA LYS A 803 33.98 3.33 19.20
C LYS A 803 32.73 4.13 19.52
N LYS A 804 32.74 5.45 19.41
CA LYS A 804 31.59 6.32 19.69
C LYS A 804 30.34 5.88 18.91
N ARG A 805 30.47 5.53 17.63
CA ARG A 805 29.34 5.09 16.80
C ARG A 805 28.89 3.67 17.13
N LEU A 806 29.81 2.79 17.48
CA LEU A 806 29.51 1.43 17.94
C LEU A 806 28.78 1.45 19.28
N ASP A 807 29.18 2.34 20.20
CA ASP A 807 28.52 2.55 21.49
C ASP A 807 27.07 3.00 21.27
N THR A 808 26.79 3.96 20.37
CA THR A 808 25.41 4.36 20.07
C THR A 808 24.58 3.25 19.43
N LEU A 809 25.15 2.39 18.57
CA LEU A 809 24.46 1.21 18.05
C LEU A 809 24.13 0.20 19.15
N HIS A 810 25.04 -0.02 20.07
CA HIS A 810 24.84 -0.91 21.20
C HIS A 810 23.77 -0.37 22.15
N ASP A 811 23.80 0.94 22.47
CA ASP A 811 22.87 1.60 23.39
C ASP A 811 21.40 1.53 22.92
N VAL A 812 21.17 1.46 21.60
CA VAL A 812 19.82 1.23 21.03
C VAL A 812 19.45 -0.27 20.93
N GLY A 813 20.21 -1.17 21.58
CA GLY A 813 19.91 -2.61 21.61
C GLY A 813 20.31 -3.38 20.34
N LEU A 814 21.23 -2.85 19.51
CA LEU A 814 21.68 -3.50 18.28
C LEU A 814 23.08 -4.14 18.40
N GLY A 815 23.47 -4.59 19.61
CA GLY A 815 24.75 -5.26 19.84
C GLY A 815 24.96 -6.52 19.00
N TYR A 816 23.89 -7.23 18.67
CA TYR A 816 23.91 -8.51 17.99
C TYR A 816 24.03 -8.44 16.46
N ILE A 817 23.65 -7.31 15.81
CA ILE A 817 23.69 -7.19 14.35
C ILE A 817 25.12 -7.18 13.82
N LYS A 818 25.36 -7.77 12.64
CA LYS A 818 26.65 -7.70 11.97
C LYS A 818 26.82 -6.34 11.28
N LEU A 819 28.04 -5.78 11.32
CA LEU A 819 28.38 -4.50 10.67
C LEU A 819 28.06 -4.49 9.17
N GLY A 820 28.30 -5.60 8.48
CA GLY A 820 28.05 -5.81 7.06
C GLY A 820 26.69 -6.40 6.71
N GLN A 821 25.77 -6.58 7.66
CA GLN A 821 24.45 -7.13 7.41
C GLN A 821 23.71 -6.32 6.35
N GLN A 822 23.14 -6.98 5.36
CA GLN A 822 22.48 -6.30 4.24
C GLN A 822 21.22 -5.55 4.73
N ALA A 823 21.01 -4.33 4.24
CA ALA A 823 19.84 -3.53 4.60
C ALA A 823 18.49 -4.19 4.28
N THR A 824 18.48 -5.10 3.31
CA THR A 824 17.29 -5.85 2.88
C THR A 824 16.91 -7.00 3.81
N THR A 825 17.82 -7.43 4.69
CA THR A 825 17.59 -8.49 5.68
C THR A 825 17.27 -7.95 7.07
N LEU A 826 17.32 -6.63 7.26
CA LEU A 826 16.97 -5.98 8.52
C LEU A 826 15.46 -5.87 8.68
N SER A 827 14.97 -6.09 9.89
CA SER A 827 13.59 -5.78 10.25
C SER A 827 13.33 -4.27 10.23
N GLY A 828 12.06 -3.86 10.16
CA GLY A 828 11.69 -2.44 10.21
C GLY A 828 12.19 -1.74 11.48
N GLY A 829 12.05 -2.39 12.63
CA GLY A 829 12.54 -1.87 13.91
C GLY A 829 14.07 -1.77 14.00
N GLU A 830 14.81 -2.75 13.46
CA GLU A 830 16.28 -2.67 13.38
C GLU A 830 16.73 -1.50 12.50
N ALA A 831 16.11 -1.33 11.33
CA ALA A 831 16.40 -0.21 10.44
C ALA A 831 16.14 1.14 11.11
N GLN A 832 15.05 1.27 11.86
CA GLN A 832 14.69 2.46 12.61
C GLN A 832 15.71 2.77 13.71
N ARG A 833 16.12 1.77 14.49
CA ARG A 833 17.13 1.93 15.56
C ARG A 833 18.51 2.29 15.01
N ILE A 834 18.91 1.78 13.83
CA ILE A 834 20.14 2.21 13.13
C ILE A 834 20.06 3.69 12.75
N LYS A 835 18.92 4.18 12.27
CA LYS A 835 18.72 5.60 12.00
C LYS A 835 18.84 6.44 13.25
N LEU A 836 18.19 6.00 14.33
CA LEU A 836 18.24 6.68 15.64
C LEU A 836 19.68 6.75 16.15
N SER A 837 20.45 5.64 16.12
CA SER A 837 21.85 5.61 16.55
C SER A 837 22.73 6.59 15.77
N THR A 838 22.43 6.78 14.46
CA THR A 838 23.15 7.73 13.62
C THR A 838 22.91 9.17 14.07
N GLU A 839 21.70 9.51 14.45
CA GLU A 839 21.38 10.85 14.97
C GLU A 839 22.03 11.07 16.34
N LEU A 840 22.00 10.09 17.23
CA LEU A 840 22.69 10.14 18.53
C LEU A 840 24.22 10.32 18.43
N SER A 841 24.83 9.77 17.39
CA SER A 841 26.28 9.89 17.20
C SER A 841 26.73 11.29 16.78
N LYS A 842 25.83 12.14 16.27
CA LYS A 842 26.11 13.52 15.90
C LYS A 842 26.34 14.38 17.14
N THR A 843 27.07 15.47 16.97
CA THR A 843 27.24 16.47 18.05
C THR A 843 25.87 17.05 18.39
N SER A 844 25.54 17.13 19.69
CA SER A 844 24.25 17.56 20.21
C SER A 844 23.77 18.86 19.53
N THR A 845 22.66 18.78 18.81
CA THR A 845 21.92 19.94 18.33
C THR A 845 20.69 20.09 19.22
N LYS A 846 20.53 21.25 19.88
CA LYS A 846 19.29 21.62 20.58
C LYS A 846 18.19 21.93 19.56
N ASN A 847 16.97 22.10 20.02
CA ASN A 847 15.83 22.56 19.19
C ASN A 847 15.48 21.66 17.99
N THR A 848 15.78 20.35 18.08
CA THR A 848 15.41 19.38 17.06
C THR A 848 14.10 18.69 17.44
N VAL A 849 13.16 18.60 16.49
CA VAL A 849 11.93 17.80 16.63
C VAL A 849 12.14 16.45 15.93
N TYR A 850 12.09 15.38 16.72
CA TYR A 850 12.17 14.01 16.25
C TYR A 850 10.77 13.41 16.15
N PHE A 851 10.50 12.75 15.05
CA PHE A 851 9.28 11.95 14.83
C PHE A 851 9.64 10.47 14.74
N LEU A 852 9.02 9.66 15.59
CA LEU A 852 9.19 8.20 15.61
C LEU A 852 7.81 7.55 15.45
N ASP A 853 7.74 6.53 14.60
CA ASP A 853 6.52 5.78 14.32
C ASP A 853 6.70 4.34 14.82
N GLU A 854 5.98 3.98 15.88
CA GLU A 854 5.98 2.67 16.54
C GLU A 854 7.41 2.09 16.77
N PRO A 855 8.30 2.80 17.49
CA PRO A 855 9.70 2.38 17.62
C PRO A 855 9.90 1.12 18.49
N THR A 856 8.86 0.64 19.17
CA THR A 856 8.90 -0.60 19.98
C THR A 856 8.61 -1.86 19.19
N THR A 857 8.30 -1.73 17.91
CA THR A 857 8.02 -2.86 17.01
C THR A 857 9.15 -3.91 17.06
N GLY A 858 8.82 -5.17 17.37
CA GLY A 858 9.78 -6.28 17.43
C GLY A 858 10.72 -6.25 18.62
N LEU A 859 10.40 -5.49 19.66
CA LEU A 859 11.22 -5.36 20.88
C LEU A 859 10.67 -6.17 22.04
N HIS A 860 11.56 -6.93 22.67
CA HIS A 860 11.31 -7.46 24.00
C HIS A 860 11.25 -6.31 25.04
N VAL A 861 10.53 -6.48 26.15
CA VAL A 861 10.38 -5.45 27.19
C VAL A 861 11.72 -4.92 27.70
N ASP A 862 12.74 -5.75 27.78
CA ASP A 862 14.11 -5.35 28.15
C ASP A 862 14.75 -4.39 27.14
N ASP A 863 14.54 -4.63 25.85
CA ASP A 863 15.03 -3.77 24.77
C ASP A 863 14.26 -2.42 24.76
N ILE A 864 12.97 -2.41 25.13
CA ILE A 864 12.16 -1.19 25.28
C ILE A 864 12.74 -0.30 26.38
N GLN A 865 13.18 -0.86 27.49
CA GLN A 865 13.84 -0.10 28.57
C GLN A 865 15.11 0.60 28.08
N MET A 866 15.94 -0.09 27.26
CA MET A 866 17.13 0.53 26.66
C MET A 866 16.75 1.66 25.70
N LEU A 867 15.76 1.45 24.84
CA LEU A 867 15.27 2.48 23.92
C LEU A 867 14.77 3.72 24.67
N LEU A 868 13.96 3.55 25.71
CA LEU A 868 13.46 4.63 26.55
C LEU A 868 14.60 5.45 27.16
N SER A 869 15.66 4.80 27.67
CA SER A 869 16.82 5.50 28.21
C SER A 869 17.50 6.40 27.18
N VAL A 870 17.52 5.97 25.93
CA VAL A 870 18.07 6.74 24.82
C VAL A 870 17.18 7.93 24.46
N LEU A 871 15.86 7.74 24.39
CA LEU A 871 14.91 8.81 24.10
C LEU A 871 14.95 9.88 25.21
N GLN A 872 15.01 9.48 26.48
CA GLN A 872 15.14 10.41 27.59
C GLN A 872 16.44 11.24 27.51
N LYS A 873 17.57 10.62 27.18
CA LYS A 873 18.85 11.35 26.98
C LYS A 873 18.74 12.40 25.86
N LEU A 874 18.03 12.11 24.76
CA LEU A 874 17.81 13.09 23.68
C LEU A 874 16.96 14.28 24.14
N VAL A 875 15.94 14.03 24.96
CA VAL A 875 15.10 15.09 25.54
C VAL A 875 15.92 15.96 26.51
N ASP A 876 16.75 15.34 27.37
CA ASP A 876 17.65 16.05 28.28
C ASP A 876 18.68 16.96 27.58
N GLN A 877 18.94 16.68 26.29
CA GLN A 877 19.79 17.52 25.45
C GLN A 877 19.06 18.75 24.85
N GLY A 878 17.78 18.99 25.20
CA GLY A 878 16.97 20.11 24.73
C GLY A 878 16.26 19.83 23.39
N ASN A 879 15.89 18.58 23.13
CA ASN A 879 15.15 18.19 21.94
C ASN A 879 13.70 17.81 22.28
N THR A 880 12.81 17.92 21.32
CA THR A 880 11.43 17.45 21.43
C THR A 880 11.25 16.13 20.66
N ILE A 881 10.68 15.14 21.31
CA ILE A 881 10.45 13.83 20.70
C ILE A 881 8.96 13.54 20.64
N ILE A 882 8.44 13.28 19.46
CA ILE A 882 7.06 12.90 19.21
C ILE A 882 7.04 11.44 18.74
N VAL A 883 6.41 10.58 19.55
CA VAL A 883 6.34 9.14 19.31
C VAL A 883 4.89 8.73 19.09
N ILE A 884 4.59 8.06 17.96
CA ILE A 884 3.32 7.35 17.80
C ILE A 884 3.50 5.99 18.44
N GLU A 885 2.70 5.67 19.47
CA GLU A 885 2.85 4.42 20.22
C GLU A 885 1.53 3.86 20.76
N HIS A 886 1.53 2.52 20.86
CA HIS A 886 0.47 1.75 21.50
C HIS A 886 0.95 1.02 22.75
N ASN A 887 2.26 0.82 22.87
CA ASN A 887 2.87 0.17 24.03
C ASN A 887 2.71 1.05 25.28
N LEU A 888 1.99 0.51 26.29
CA LEU A 888 1.68 1.25 27.51
C LEU A 888 2.91 1.58 28.35
N ASP A 889 3.98 0.80 28.26
CA ASP A 889 5.23 1.06 28.96
C ASP A 889 5.93 2.31 28.41
N VAL A 890 5.83 2.57 27.13
CA VAL A 890 6.33 3.82 26.53
C VAL A 890 5.41 4.99 26.85
N VAL A 891 4.09 4.79 26.72
CA VAL A 891 3.11 5.85 27.01
C VAL A 891 3.19 6.31 28.45
N LYS A 892 3.34 5.39 29.45
CA LYS A 892 3.50 5.76 30.86
C LYS A 892 4.81 6.52 31.16
N CYS A 893 5.83 6.38 30.30
CA CYS A 893 7.11 7.08 30.44
C CYS A 893 7.17 8.42 29.69
N ALA A 894 6.10 8.85 29.01
CA ALA A 894 6.02 10.12 28.30
C ALA A 894 5.73 11.28 29.25
N ASP A 895 6.29 12.47 28.97
CA ASP A 895 6.00 13.70 29.72
C ASP A 895 4.62 14.29 29.35
N TRP A 896 4.17 14.04 28.12
CA TRP A 896 2.90 14.53 27.58
C TRP A 896 2.27 13.49 26.67
N VAL A 897 0.96 13.33 26.73
CA VAL A 897 0.23 12.36 25.93
C VAL A 897 -0.91 13.04 25.17
N ILE A 898 -1.09 12.69 23.91
CA ILE A 898 -2.19 13.14 23.06
C ILE A 898 -2.94 11.89 22.58
N ASP A 899 -4.19 11.75 23.02
CA ASP A 899 -5.04 10.59 22.69
C ASP A 899 -6.05 10.95 21.60
N LEU A 900 -5.98 10.25 20.47
CA LEU A 900 -6.87 10.44 19.34
C LEU A 900 -7.95 9.34 19.29
N GLY A 901 -9.17 9.75 19.00
CA GLY A 901 -10.31 8.81 18.96
C GLY A 901 -11.63 9.52 18.64
N PRO A 902 -12.73 9.05 19.26
CA PRO A 902 -12.84 7.90 20.19
C PRO A 902 -12.73 6.54 19.49
N GLU A 903 -13.05 6.46 18.19
CA GLU A 903 -13.03 5.22 17.40
C GLU A 903 -12.07 5.35 16.20
N GLY A 904 -12.00 4.31 15.35
CA GLY A 904 -11.28 4.33 14.08
C GLY A 904 -12.15 4.85 12.93
N GLY A 905 -11.50 5.26 11.80
CA GLY A 905 -12.18 5.71 10.60
C GLY A 905 -13.02 6.99 10.81
N GLU A 906 -14.25 7.01 10.31
CA GLU A 906 -15.16 8.19 10.43
C GLU A 906 -15.57 8.49 11.86
N GLY A 907 -15.60 7.49 12.75
CA GLY A 907 -15.86 7.65 14.18
C GLY A 907 -14.69 8.27 14.95
N GLY A 908 -13.52 8.40 14.33
CA GLY A 908 -12.31 8.96 14.90
C GLY A 908 -12.03 10.40 14.48
N GLY A 909 -10.74 10.74 14.47
CA GLY A 909 -10.25 12.00 13.92
C GLY A 909 -10.41 13.21 14.83
N THR A 910 -10.65 13.01 16.12
CA THR A 910 -10.69 14.08 17.15
C THR A 910 -9.68 13.83 18.25
N VAL A 911 -9.26 14.87 18.94
CA VAL A 911 -8.48 14.75 20.17
C VAL A 911 -9.44 14.46 21.33
N VAL A 912 -9.32 13.27 21.93
CA VAL A 912 -10.14 12.83 23.06
C VAL A 912 -9.62 13.44 24.37
N ALA A 913 -8.29 13.46 24.49
CA ALA A 913 -7.59 14.05 25.63
C ALA A 913 -6.17 14.43 25.25
N GLN A 914 -5.64 15.47 25.90
CA GLN A 914 -4.21 15.82 25.88
C GLN A 914 -3.81 16.32 27.26
N GLY A 915 -2.61 15.93 27.71
CA GLY A 915 -2.13 16.28 29.04
C GLY A 915 -1.07 15.34 29.57
N THR A 916 -0.84 15.35 30.87
CA THR A 916 0.05 14.41 31.56
C THR A 916 -0.55 12.99 31.56
N VAL A 917 0.29 12.00 31.83
CA VAL A 917 -0.14 10.59 31.91
C VAL A 917 -1.21 10.41 33.02
N GLU A 918 -1.08 11.11 34.15
CA GLU A 918 -2.04 11.07 35.25
C GLU A 918 -3.39 11.68 34.86
N GLU A 919 -3.38 12.83 34.16
CA GLU A 919 -4.60 13.47 33.65
C GLU A 919 -5.34 12.56 32.66
N LEU A 920 -4.60 11.92 31.74
CA LEU A 920 -5.17 10.97 30.78
C LEU A 920 -5.79 9.76 31.48
N SER A 921 -5.11 9.22 32.52
CA SER A 921 -5.61 8.04 33.25
C SER A 921 -6.92 8.31 34.03
N ARG A 922 -7.22 9.59 34.35
CA ARG A 922 -8.48 10.02 34.98
C ARG A 922 -9.58 10.33 33.98
N ASN A 923 -9.26 10.51 32.73
CA ASN A 923 -10.25 10.84 31.70
C ASN A 923 -11.11 9.62 31.34
N LYS A 924 -12.40 9.68 31.62
CA LYS A 924 -13.36 8.58 31.36
C LYS A 924 -13.61 8.33 29.88
N SER A 925 -13.43 9.33 29.04
CA SER A 925 -13.65 9.21 27.57
C SER A 925 -12.46 8.56 26.87
N SER A 926 -11.26 8.60 27.46
CA SER A 926 -10.07 7.99 26.88
C SER A 926 -10.06 6.47 27.08
N ILE A 927 -10.05 5.75 25.97
CA ILE A 927 -9.89 4.29 26.00
C ILE A 927 -8.48 3.94 26.47
N THR A 928 -7.46 4.60 25.95
CA THR A 928 -6.07 4.45 26.38
C THR A 928 -5.90 4.73 27.85
N GLY A 929 -6.56 5.78 28.37
CA GLY A 929 -6.53 6.14 29.80
C GLY A 929 -7.03 5.03 30.72
N LYS A 930 -8.02 4.25 30.29
CA LYS A 930 -8.54 3.08 31.06
C LYS A 930 -7.47 1.98 31.21
N PHE A 931 -6.70 1.72 30.14
CA PHE A 931 -5.62 0.73 30.18
C PHE A 931 -4.40 1.26 30.94
N LEU A 932 -4.05 2.54 30.78
CA LEU A 932 -2.97 3.19 31.55
C LEU A 932 -3.19 3.11 33.06
N LYS A 933 -4.42 3.26 33.54
CA LYS A 933 -4.76 3.14 34.95
C LYS A 933 -4.38 1.79 35.58
N LYS A 934 -4.33 0.70 34.74
CA LYS A 934 -3.92 -0.62 35.19
C LYS A 934 -2.39 -0.71 35.38
N VAL A 935 -1.62 0.02 34.57
CA VAL A 935 -0.15 -0.07 34.50
C VAL A 935 0.53 0.98 35.39
N LEU A 936 -0.20 2.02 35.84
CA LEU A 936 0.26 3.04 36.78
C LEU A 936 0.12 2.63 38.27
N LYS A 937 -0.57 1.53 38.53
CA LYS A 937 -0.65 0.92 39.86
C LYS A 937 0.60 0.07 40.12
#